data_e4e6a64fba69cbc584cc2c69b2a69ba1
#
_entry.id   e4e6a64fba69cbc584cc2c69b2a69ba1
#
_cell.length_a   1.000
_cell.length_b   1.000
_cell.length_c   1.000
_cell.angle_alpha   90.00
_cell.angle_beta   90.00
_cell.angle_gamma   90.00
#
_symmetry.space_group_name_H-M   'P 1'
#
loop_
_entity.id
_entity.type
_entity.pdbx_description
1 polymer ?
#
loop_
_entity_poly.entity_id
_entity_poly.type
_entity_poly.pdbx_seq_one_letter_code
_entity_poly.pdbx_strand_id
1 'polypeptide(L)'
;LQFYVLIEDEMRKLMLLICAGLMSQCFAQSNANQPDSLPKEHKRMAEITIVGLGSKSDIHQLPEIVGTSIYAGKKNALIMMDNVKANVSTNTMRQVMAKVPGIHIWESDGSGIQIGVAARGLSPNRSWEFNVRQNGYDIAADPYGYPESYYNPQLQAVQRIEIIRGHGSLQYGPQFGGMINYILRNGNEINKPFEVESQQTVGSFGMFNTYNAIGGETKKFHYYAYFDHRRADGWRDNSGYYTNSGFGTFTWRVNNKLSVTAEVMKNHINSQQPGGHTDLSFKADAKQSFRARNWMDISWFTTAMILNYQLAENKKINVKVFRVAGDRNSVGYIRPLNIADTINASTGKNNPRAVDIDQYRNYGVEARYLGDYTMLGMRNSLSGGIRYFHGNTYRYRDGVGTTGSDYTLERTNTLWPRDIDYKTNNVAAFAENIFRISEKFLVVPGLRYEWIDAAATGINGYVNGQPVFLQNQQRQRGFLLAGIGAEYHTTDKTEFYANITQAYRPMQFADLTAPPTTNEIDANLQDAKGFNADLGYRGRIGSWLYFDASAFFLQYNNRIGTIIQQRADGSFYNLTTNVGNSRSKGLEAVVEFSPVKAFLPKSKWGDVRLFASYSYTEAKYASFEVVQRVGNDLVKSNLSGKYVENAPLNILRAGLTYTYKGFSATGQLSYVDKAYSDANNTETPTANGQNGVIPAYTIGDLFFSYSFAKYITLKAGVNNLTNAMYFTRRAGGYPGPGLLPADGRNVFLSVGAKF
;
A
#
# COMPACT_ATOMS: atom_id res chain seq x y z
N LEU A 1 25.18 21.28 3.71
CA LEU A 1 24.28 22.19 4.47
C LEU A 1 24.03 23.51 3.75
N GLN A 2 25.07 24.17 3.19
CA GLN A 2 24.92 25.46 2.48
C GLN A 2 24.08 25.37 1.18
N PHE A 3 24.09 24.25 0.48
CA PHE A 3 23.27 24.02 -0.72
C PHE A 3 21.79 23.79 -0.40
N TYR A 4 21.48 23.27 0.77
CA TYR A 4 20.10 23.00 1.22
C TYR A 4 19.38 24.30 1.61
N VAL A 5 20.08 25.24 2.27
CA VAL A 5 19.55 26.55 2.67
C VAL A 5 19.26 27.43 1.45
N LEU A 6 20.08 27.35 0.41
CA LEU A 6 19.87 28.10 -0.85
C LEU A 6 18.64 27.64 -1.63
N ILE A 7 18.32 26.32 -1.64
CA ILE A 7 17.14 25.79 -2.33
C ILE A 7 15.85 26.13 -1.55
N GLU A 8 15.90 26.14 -0.24
CA GLU A 8 14.74 26.54 0.59
C GLU A 8 14.41 28.03 0.44
N ASP A 9 15.41 28.89 0.34
CA ASP A 9 15.24 30.33 0.16
C ASP A 9 14.76 30.70 -1.26
N GLU A 10 15.26 30.02 -2.28
CA GLU A 10 14.80 30.20 -3.68
C GLU A 10 13.38 29.60 -3.89
N MET A 11 13.02 28.52 -3.22
CA MET A 11 11.65 28.01 -3.24
C MET A 11 10.67 28.93 -2.52
N ARG A 12 11.06 29.56 -1.41
CA ARG A 12 10.24 30.57 -0.73
C ARG A 12 10.03 31.81 -1.60
N LYS A 13 11.06 32.28 -2.29
CA LYS A 13 10.96 33.39 -3.25
C LYS A 13 10.08 33.04 -4.44
N LEU A 14 10.19 31.85 -4.98
CA LEU A 14 9.34 31.37 -6.08
C LEU A 14 7.87 31.23 -5.67
N MET A 15 7.57 30.72 -4.48
CA MET A 15 6.22 30.66 -3.94
C MET A 15 5.62 32.05 -3.70
N LEU A 16 6.40 33.00 -3.18
CA LEU A 16 5.96 34.39 -2.98
C LEU A 16 5.71 35.09 -4.31
N LEU A 17 6.52 34.87 -5.33
CA LEU A 17 6.34 35.41 -6.68
C LEU A 17 5.10 34.85 -7.39
N ILE A 18 4.82 33.57 -7.22
CA ILE A 18 3.61 32.93 -7.76
C ILE A 18 2.36 33.44 -7.06
N CYS A 19 2.39 33.61 -5.73
CA CYS A 19 1.29 34.20 -4.97
C CYS A 19 1.07 35.70 -5.30
N ALA A 20 2.11 36.46 -5.49
CA ALA A 20 2.02 37.88 -5.86
C ALA A 20 1.54 38.12 -7.30
N GLY A 21 1.96 37.25 -8.24
CA GLY A 21 1.50 37.30 -9.64
C GLY A 21 0.04 36.88 -9.82
N LEU A 22 -0.49 36.03 -8.95
CA LEU A 22 -1.90 35.63 -8.97
C LEU A 22 -2.84 36.68 -8.35
N MET A 23 -2.37 37.46 -7.40
CA MET A 23 -3.17 38.53 -6.78
C MET A 23 -3.34 39.76 -7.66
N SER A 24 -2.43 40.06 -8.61
CA SER A 24 -2.52 41.23 -9.48
C SER A 24 -3.49 41.10 -10.66
N GLN A 25 -4.04 39.93 -10.94
CA GLN A 25 -5.02 39.73 -12.03
C GLN A 25 -6.49 39.56 -11.59
N CYS A 26 -6.76 39.63 -10.27
CA CYS A 26 -8.13 39.46 -9.75
C CYS A 26 -8.98 40.75 -9.69
N PHE A 27 -8.51 41.90 -10.18
CA PHE A 27 -9.30 43.14 -10.23
C PHE A 27 -9.48 43.64 -11.66
N ALA A 28 -10.34 42.99 -12.44
CA ALA A 28 -10.97 43.60 -13.61
C ALA A 28 -12.23 42.84 -14.06
N GLN A 29 -13.35 43.55 -13.89
CA GLN A 29 -14.60 43.48 -14.64
C GLN A 29 -15.60 42.35 -14.36
N SER A 30 -16.60 42.72 -13.58
CA SER A 30 -17.97 42.28 -13.67
C SER A 30 -18.66 42.88 -14.91
N ASN A 31 -19.25 42.05 -15.76
CA ASN A 31 -20.44 42.45 -16.52
C ASN A 31 -21.35 41.27 -16.71
N ALA A 32 -22.59 41.43 -16.26
CA ALA A 32 -23.70 40.52 -16.41
C ALA A 32 -24.28 40.64 -17.84
N ASN A 33 -24.69 39.50 -18.42
CA ASN A 33 -26.01 39.26 -18.95
C ASN A 33 -26.03 38.12 -19.97
N GLN A 34 -26.96 37.26 -19.78
CA GLN A 34 -27.87 36.48 -20.60
C GLN A 34 -27.64 34.96 -20.63
N PRO A 35 -28.73 34.21 -20.43
CA PRO A 35 -28.70 32.74 -20.45
C PRO A 35 -28.79 32.25 -21.90
N ASP A 36 -27.77 31.57 -22.33
CA ASP A 36 -27.85 30.86 -23.61
C ASP A 36 -27.91 29.35 -23.35
N SER A 37 -28.81 28.73 -24.08
CA SER A 37 -29.16 27.34 -24.09
C SER A 37 -27.92 26.43 -24.10
N LEU A 38 -27.85 25.52 -23.14
CA LEU A 38 -26.82 24.48 -23.06
C LEU A 38 -26.82 23.61 -24.34
N PRO A 39 -25.68 23.47 -25.00
CA PRO A 39 -25.55 22.48 -26.08
C PRO A 39 -25.54 21.08 -25.46
N LYS A 40 -26.22 20.16 -26.14
CA LYS A 40 -26.28 18.73 -25.81
C LYS A 40 -24.94 18.16 -25.39
N GLU A 41 -24.91 17.45 -24.27
CA GLU A 41 -23.77 16.75 -23.68
C GLU A 41 -22.94 16.01 -24.75
N HIS A 42 -21.76 16.52 -25.04
CA HIS A 42 -20.70 15.67 -25.56
C HIS A 42 -20.27 14.76 -24.39
N LYS A 43 -20.58 13.47 -24.49
CA LYS A 43 -20.15 12.44 -23.53
C LYS A 43 -18.65 12.56 -23.29
N ARG A 44 -18.26 13.17 -22.20
CA ARG A 44 -16.86 13.20 -21.70
C ARG A 44 -16.45 11.76 -21.44
N MET A 45 -15.27 11.36 -21.92
CA MET A 45 -14.80 9.99 -21.87
C MET A 45 -14.50 9.46 -20.47
N ALA A 46 -14.64 8.18 -20.32
CA ALA A 46 -14.27 7.19 -19.28
C ALA A 46 -13.99 7.63 -17.82
N GLU A 47 -13.29 8.73 -17.55
CA GLU A 47 -13.12 9.28 -16.20
C GLU A 47 -14.44 9.69 -15.55
N ILE A 48 -15.43 10.10 -16.36
CA ILE A 48 -16.76 10.53 -15.91
C ILE A 48 -17.64 9.34 -15.50
N THR A 49 -17.42 8.16 -16.03
CA THR A 49 -18.24 6.99 -15.71
C THR A 49 -18.11 6.57 -14.24
N ILE A 50 -16.96 6.80 -13.60
CA ILE A 50 -16.74 6.48 -12.18
C ILE A 50 -17.42 7.53 -11.27
N VAL A 51 -17.40 8.81 -11.64
CA VAL A 51 -18.04 9.90 -10.88
C VAL A 51 -19.59 9.86 -11.00
N GLY A 52 -20.11 9.31 -12.08
CA GLY A 52 -21.55 9.18 -12.35
C GLY A 52 -22.28 8.04 -11.65
N LEU A 53 -21.61 7.29 -10.74
CA LEU A 53 -22.20 6.18 -10.00
C LEU A 53 -23.22 6.65 -8.93
N GLY A 54 -24.19 7.44 -9.19
CA GLY A 54 -25.29 7.95 -8.37
C GLY A 54 -25.64 7.32 -6.99
N SER A 55 -24.80 6.45 -6.50
CA SER A 55 -24.88 5.76 -5.21
C SER A 55 -23.98 6.43 -4.17
N LYS A 56 -24.52 6.70 -2.98
CA LYS A 56 -23.75 7.15 -1.81
C LYS A 56 -22.95 6.01 -1.13
N SER A 57 -22.84 4.85 -1.75
CA SER A 57 -21.97 3.76 -1.28
C SER A 57 -20.51 4.16 -1.45
N ASP A 58 -19.67 3.73 -0.53
CA ASP A 58 -18.21 3.89 -0.61
C ASP A 58 -17.53 2.72 -1.34
N ILE A 59 -18.23 1.58 -1.51
CA ILE A 59 -17.71 0.40 -2.20
C ILE A 59 -18.41 0.17 -3.55
N HIS A 60 -17.61 -0.08 -4.58
CA HIS A 60 -18.05 -0.35 -5.94
C HIS A 60 -17.13 -1.40 -6.59
N GLN A 61 -17.53 -1.87 -7.76
CA GLN A 61 -16.64 -2.54 -8.70
C GLN A 61 -16.09 -1.55 -9.74
N LEU A 62 -14.91 -1.82 -10.28
CA LEU A 62 -14.37 -1.09 -11.42
C LEU A 62 -15.17 -1.45 -12.69
N PRO A 63 -15.43 -0.49 -13.59
CA PRO A 63 -15.95 -0.78 -14.92
C PRO A 63 -15.00 -1.70 -15.68
N GLU A 64 -15.49 -2.36 -16.74
CA GLU A 64 -14.69 -3.23 -17.62
C GLU A 64 -13.40 -2.55 -18.10
N ILE A 65 -13.45 -1.25 -18.37
CA ILE A 65 -12.32 -0.45 -18.84
C ILE A 65 -12.28 0.87 -18.10
N VAL A 66 -11.09 1.24 -17.58
CA VAL A 66 -10.80 2.57 -17.04
C VAL A 66 -9.53 3.10 -17.69
N GLY A 67 -9.62 4.26 -18.35
CA GLY A 67 -8.49 4.82 -19.11
C GLY A 67 -8.05 3.88 -20.25
N THR A 68 -6.85 3.31 -20.11
CA THR A 68 -6.29 2.32 -21.04
C THR A 68 -6.19 0.93 -20.44
N SER A 69 -6.79 0.67 -19.27
CA SER A 69 -6.67 -0.58 -18.54
C SER A 69 -7.97 -1.38 -18.59
N ILE A 70 -7.85 -2.71 -18.77
CA ILE A 70 -8.95 -3.67 -18.77
C ILE A 70 -9.11 -4.27 -17.37
N TYR A 71 -10.33 -4.23 -16.82
CA TYR A 71 -10.70 -4.80 -15.52
C TYR A 71 -11.77 -5.90 -15.63
N ALA A 72 -12.32 -6.11 -16.81
CA ALA A 72 -13.25 -7.19 -17.09
C ALA A 72 -12.64 -8.56 -16.72
N GLY A 73 -13.44 -9.45 -16.17
CA GLY A 73 -13.03 -10.79 -15.73
C GLY A 73 -12.17 -10.82 -14.45
N LYS A 74 -11.90 -9.67 -13.83
CA LYS A 74 -10.98 -9.57 -12.67
C LYS A 74 -11.72 -9.35 -11.37
N LYS A 75 -11.24 -9.98 -10.28
CA LYS A 75 -11.65 -9.62 -8.91
C LYS A 75 -11.11 -8.23 -8.61
N ASN A 76 -11.98 -7.27 -8.41
CA ASN A 76 -11.60 -5.89 -8.13
C ASN A 76 -12.51 -5.24 -7.09
N ALA A 77 -12.04 -4.15 -6.49
CA ALA A 77 -12.83 -3.30 -5.60
C ALA A 77 -12.42 -1.83 -5.82
N LEU A 78 -13.40 -0.95 -5.79
CA LEU A 78 -13.24 0.49 -5.90
C LEU A 78 -13.79 1.14 -4.64
N ILE A 79 -12.95 1.86 -3.89
CA ILE A 79 -13.35 2.63 -2.71
C ILE A 79 -13.41 4.10 -3.09
N MET A 80 -14.60 4.70 -2.99
CA MET A 80 -14.83 6.13 -3.24
C MET A 80 -14.67 6.92 -1.93
N MET A 81 -13.54 7.63 -1.78
CA MET A 81 -13.13 8.24 -0.51
C MET A 81 -14.09 9.33 -0.01
N ASP A 82 -14.77 10.05 -0.87
CA ASP A 82 -15.79 11.05 -0.49
C ASP A 82 -17.00 10.42 0.24
N ASN A 83 -17.26 9.14 0.00
CA ASN A 83 -18.34 8.38 0.61
C ASN A 83 -17.91 7.63 1.87
N VAL A 84 -16.62 7.46 2.11
CA VAL A 84 -16.08 6.74 3.29
C VAL A 84 -16.45 7.49 4.57
N LYS A 85 -17.07 6.78 5.51
CA LYS A 85 -17.43 7.26 6.84
C LYS A 85 -16.53 6.61 7.88
N ALA A 86 -15.28 7.03 7.92
CA ALA A 86 -14.22 6.51 8.77
C ALA A 86 -13.22 7.60 9.15
N ASN A 87 -12.32 7.29 10.06
CA ASN A 87 -11.18 8.15 10.37
C ASN A 87 -10.16 8.11 9.24
N VAL A 88 -10.02 9.20 8.50
CA VAL A 88 -9.03 9.35 7.43
C VAL A 88 -7.82 10.21 7.85
N SER A 89 -7.91 10.90 8.99
CA SER A 89 -6.87 11.83 9.44
C SER A 89 -5.61 11.14 9.97
N THR A 90 -5.72 9.86 10.36
CA THR A 90 -4.62 9.05 10.88
C THR A 90 -4.09 8.02 9.89
N ASN A 91 -4.55 8.04 8.63
CA ASN A 91 -4.25 7.04 7.61
C ASN A 91 -4.57 5.59 8.03
N THR A 92 -5.61 5.38 8.84
CA THR A 92 -6.01 4.06 9.33
C THR A 92 -6.69 3.24 8.24
N MET A 93 -5.94 2.35 7.60
CA MET A 93 -6.44 1.55 6.46
C MET A 93 -7.50 0.53 6.86
N ARG A 94 -7.51 0.02 8.12
CA ARG A 94 -8.48 -0.96 8.58
C ARG A 94 -9.93 -0.50 8.39
N GLN A 95 -10.22 0.74 8.73
CA GLN A 95 -11.57 1.29 8.59
C GLN A 95 -11.93 1.57 7.13
N VAL A 96 -10.99 2.10 6.35
CA VAL A 96 -11.19 2.44 4.94
C VAL A 96 -11.39 1.20 4.07
N MET A 97 -10.65 0.13 4.35
CA MET A 97 -10.74 -1.13 3.62
C MET A 97 -11.70 -2.14 4.25
N ALA A 98 -12.54 -1.73 5.20
CA ALA A 98 -13.43 -2.64 5.94
C ALA A 98 -14.37 -3.43 5.02
N LYS A 99 -14.80 -2.86 3.91
CA LYS A 99 -15.71 -3.49 2.95
C LYS A 99 -15.00 -4.27 1.83
N VAL A 100 -13.68 -4.38 1.87
CA VAL A 100 -12.92 -5.21 0.93
C VAL A 100 -12.62 -6.55 1.60
N PRO A 101 -13.31 -7.64 1.24
CA PRO A 101 -13.15 -8.92 1.93
C PRO A 101 -11.75 -9.50 1.70
N GLY A 102 -11.23 -10.24 2.70
CA GLY A 102 -9.92 -10.89 2.63
C GLY A 102 -8.71 -10.00 2.79
N ILE A 103 -8.88 -8.70 2.95
CA ILE A 103 -7.76 -7.80 3.27
C ILE A 103 -7.38 -7.96 4.74
N HIS A 104 -6.14 -8.37 4.98
CA HIS A 104 -5.48 -8.40 6.29
C HIS A 104 -4.58 -7.18 6.45
N ILE A 105 -4.70 -6.48 7.57
CA ILE A 105 -3.96 -5.23 7.84
C ILE A 105 -3.22 -5.35 9.17
N TRP A 106 -1.94 -5.00 9.17
CA TRP A 106 -1.18 -4.82 10.39
C TRP A 106 -1.35 -3.41 10.94
N GLU A 107 -1.62 -3.32 12.23
CA GLU A 107 -1.75 -2.08 13.00
C GLU A 107 -0.71 -2.08 14.12
N SER A 108 0.52 -1.77 13.82
CA SER A 108 1.64 -1.78 14.76
C SER A 108 2.39 -0.46 14.85
N ASP A 109 1.87 0.58 14.20
CA ASP A 109 2.54 1.86 14.12
C ASP A 109 1.53 2.99 13.86
N GLY A 110 1.29 3.81 14.87
CA GLY A 110 0.40 4.98 14.79
C GLY A 110 0.91 6.11 13.87
N SER A 111 2.21 6.11 13.54
CA SER A 111 2.79 7.11 12.62
C SER A 111 2.36 6.91 11.16
N GLY A 112 1.94 5.69 10.81
CA GLY A 112 1.57 5.32 9.45
C GLY A 112 2.76 5.00 8.54
N ILE A 113 3.97 4.83 9.06
CA ILE A 113 5.15 4.38 8.28
C ILE A 113 4.98 2.91 7.90
N GLN A 114 4.42 2.11 8.81
CA GLN A 114 4.36 0.65 8.68
C GLN A 114 2.97 0.16 8.29
N ILE A 115 2.33 0.83 7.34
CA ILE A 115 1.04 0.36 6.81
C ILE A 115 1.29 -0.96 6.08
N GLY A 116 0.75 -2.04 6.64
CA GLY A 116 0.84 -3.37 6.06
C GLY A 116 -0.52 -3.86 5.58
N VAL A 117 -0.61 -4.19 4.30
CA VAL A 117 -1.82 -4.72 3.66
C VAL A 117 -1.47 -5.98 2.90
N ALA A 118 -2.20 -7.06 3.15
CA ALA A 118 -2.13 -8.29 2.37
C ALA A 118 -3.50 -8.91 2.17
N ALA A 119 -3.56 -9.97 1.37
CA ALA A 119 -4.75 -10.77 1.12
C ALA A 119 -4.37 -12.25 0.93
N ARG A 120 -5.33 -13.14 1.14
CA ARG A 120 -5.22 -14.56 0.72
C ARG A 120 -4.05 -15.32 1.35
N GLY A 121 -3.71 -15.01 2.61
CA GLY A 121 -2.61 -15.68 3.31
C GLY A 121 -1.21 -15.21 2.91
N LEU A 122 -1.10 -14.07 2.23
CA LEU A 122 0.15 -13.39 1.97
C LEU A 122 0.55 -12.50 3.16
N SER A 123 1.82 -12.09 3.24
CA SER A 123 2.34 -11.29 4.34
C SER A 123 2.00 -9.80 4.20
N PRO A 124 1.45 -9.15 5.25
CA PRO A 124 1.16 -7.72 5.22
C PRO A 124 2.39 -6.81 5.30
N ASN A 125 3.59 -7.32 5.48
CA ASN A 125 4.78 -6.52 5.72
C ASN A 125 4.94 -5.36 4.71
N ARG A 126 4.68 -4.12 5.13
CA ARG A 126 4.74 -2.89 4.31
C ARG A 126 4.14 -3.04 2.91
N SER A 127 3.07 -3.82 2.81
CA SER A 127 2.31 -4.10 1.58
C SER A 127 3.14 -4.74 0.44
N TRP A 128 4.27 -5.37 0.73
CA TRP A 128 5.22 -5.90 -0.26
C TRP A 128 4.66 -6.96 -1.21
N GLU A 129 3.52 -7.55 -0.86
CA GLU A 129 2.83 -8.53 -1.70
C GLU A 129 1.84 -7.88 -2.70
N PHE A 130 1.71 -6.54 -2.65
CA PHE A 130 0.97 -5.76 -3.61
C PHE A 130 1.89 -4.87 -4.45
N ASN A 131 1.52 -4.65 -5.72
CA ASN A 131 2.08 -3.57 -6.51
C ASN A 131 1.40 -2.27 -6.10
N VAL A 132 2.09 -1.42 -5.33
CA VAL A 132 1.52 -0.18 -4.78
C VAL A 132 1.80 0.99 -5.72
N ARG A 133 0.72 1.66 -6.15
CA ARG A 133 0.76 2.74 -7.13
C ARG A 133 0.03 4.00 -6.66
N GLN A 134 0.45 5.13 -7.20
CA GLN A 134 -0.24 6.42 -7.13
C GLN A 134 -0.50 6.88 -8.57
N ASN A 135 -1.73 7.25 -8.90
CA ASN A 135 -2.13 7.69 -10.24
C ASN A 135 -1.62 6.78 -11.37
N GLY A 136 -1.48 5.48 -11.05
CA GLY A 136 -1.06 4.43 -11.96
C GLY A 136 0.45 4.30 -12.19
N TYR A 137 1.33 4.99 -11.45
CA TYR A 137 2.78 4.74 -11.43
C TYR A 137 3.25 4.19 -10.07
N ASP A 138 4.35 3.45 -10.06
CA ASP A 138 4.87 2.80 -8.84
C ASP A 138 5.38 3.82 -7.82
N ILE A 139 5.12 3.57 -6.54
CA ILE A 139 5.60 4.38 -5.41
C ILE A 139 6.34 3.56 -4.35
N ALA A 140 6.47 2.23 -4.53
CA ALA A 140 7.27 1.37 -3.67
C ALA A 140 8.77 1.68 -3.81
N ALA A 141 9.57 1.19 -2.87
CA ALA A 141 11.01 1.41 -2.82
C ALA A 141 11.73 0.85 -4.05
N ASP A 142 11.50 -0.42 -4.41
CA ASP A 142 11.87 -1.03 -5.68
C ASP A 142 10.92 -2.21 -5.93
N PRO A 143 10.05 -2.18 -6.95
CA PRO A 143 9.06 -3.22 -7.19
C PRO A 143 9.65 -4.61 -7.44
N TYR A 144 10.91 -4.70 -7.84
CA TYR A 144 11.58 -5.94 -8.22
C TYR A 144 12.58 -6.46 -7.19
N GLY A 145 13.24 -5.56 -6.44
CA GLY A 145 14.28 -5.92 -5.49
C GLY A 145 13.90 -5.66 -4.02
N TYR A 146 13.04 -4.69 -3.78
CA TYR A 146 12.60 -4.30 -2.43
C TYR A 146 11.21 -3.66 -2.46
N PRO A 147 10.15 -4.43 -2.65
CA PRO A 147 8.80 -3.92 -2.94
C PRO A 147 8.07 -3.33 -1.73
N GLU A 148 8.78 -2.94 -0.69
CA GLU A 148 8.19 -2.34 0.50
C GLU A 148 7.70 -0.90 0.23
N SER A 149 6.53 -0.57 0.78
CA SER A 149 5.95 0.76 0.71
C SER A 149 6.25 1.54 1.99
N TYR A 150 7.08 2.58 1.89
CA TYR A 150 7.40 3.52 2.96
C TYR A 150 6.62 4.83 2.87
N TYR A 151 5.95 5.04 1.76
CA TYR A 151 5.05 6.15 1.53
C TYR A 151 3.69 5.64 1.10
N ASN A 152 2.65 6.19 1.70
CA ASN A 152 1.26 6.06 1.27
C ASN A 152 0.65 7.47 1.25
N PRO A 153 -0.15 7.82 0.23
CA PRO A 153 -0.78 9.12 0.13
C PRO A 153 -1.66 9.44 1.34
N GLN A 154 -1.76 10.73 1.70
CA GLN A 154 -2.70 11.18 2.71
C GLN A 154 -4.13 10.91 2.25
N LEU A 155 -4.91 10.18 3.07
CA LEU A 155 -6.25 9.72 2.68
C LEU A 155 -7.23 10.85 2.40
N GLN A 156 -7.02 12.04 2.97
CA GLN A 156 -7.80 13.24 2.65
C GLN A 156 -7.63 13.70 1.19
N ALA A 157 -6.43 13.47 0.62
CA ALA A 157 -6.11 13.81 -0.77
C ALA A 157 -6.47 12.72 -1.77
N VAL A 158 -6.84 11.52 -1.32
CA VAL A 158 -7.22 10.41 -2.19
C VAL A 158 -8.67 10.59 -2.63
N GLN A 159 -8.92 10.56 -3.92
CA GLN A 159 -10.27 10.55 -4.51
C GLN A 159 -10.88 9.15 -4.44
N ARG A 160 -10.08 8.13 -4.80
CA ARG A 160 -10.49 6.73 -4.79
C ARG A 160 -9.30 5.78 -4.64
N ILE A 161 -9.56 4.59 -4.13
CA ILE A 161 -8.59 3.49 -4.09
C ILE A 161 -9.09 2.36 -4.99
N GLU A 162 -8.27 1.96 -5.93
CA GLU A 162 -8.52 0.86 -6.86
C GLU A 162 -7.72 -0.36 -6.38
N ILE A 163 -8.39 -1.47 -6.12
CA ILE A 163 -7.76 -2.71 -5.67
C ILE A 163 -8.09 -3.80 -6.68
N ILE A 164 -7.06 -4.41 -7.24
CA ILE A 164 -7.19 -5.52 -8.18
C ILE A 164 -6.44 -6.70 -7.58
N ARG A 165 -7.10 -7.85 -7.51
CA ARG A 165 -6.53 -9.08 -6.97
C ARG A 165 -6.39 -10.13 -8.06
N GLY A 166 -5.43 -11.05 -7.90
CA GLY A 166 -5.21 -12.14 -8.84
C GLY A 166 -4.71 -11.67 -10.20
N HIS A 167 -5.60 -11.42 -11.13
CA HIS A 167 -5.32 -11.10 -12.54
C HIS A 167 -4.61 -9.73 -12.78
N GLY A 168 -4.17 -9.04 -11.73
CA GLY A 168 -3.43 -7.77 -11.86
C GLY A 168 -2.02 -7.91 -12.45
N SER A 169 -1.39 -9.07 -12.31
CA SER A 169 0.00 -9.29 -12.70
C SER A 169 0.30 -9.05 -14.19
N LEU A 170 -0.64 -9.32 -15.10
CA LEU A 170 -0.43 -9.14 -16.54
C LEU A 170 -0.26 -7.66 -16.91
N GLN A 171 -1.05 -6.76 -16.34
CA GLN A 171 -0.95 -5.34 -16.66
C GLN A 171 0.07 -4.58 -15.80
N TYR A 172 0.26 -4.99 -14.55
CA TYR A 172 0.97 -4.19 -13.56
C TYR A 172 2.31 -4.78 -13.11
N GLY A 173 2.57 -6.05 -13.38
CA GLY A 173 3.83 -6.70 -13.09
C GLY A 173 3.81 -7.52 -11.80
N PRO A 174 4.92 -7.54 -11.02
CA PRO A 174 5.11 -8.50 -9.94
C PRO A 174 4.10 -8.30 -8.80
N GLN A 175 4.02 -9.29 -7.97
CA GLN A 175 3.31 -9.48 -6.72
C GLN A 175 2.05 -10.33 -6.84
N PHE A 176 1.94 -11.31 -5.92
CA PHE A 176 0.82 -12.26 -5.87
C PHE A 176 -0.48 -11.64 -5.36
N GLY A 177 -0.39 -10.60 -4.53
CA GLY A 177 -1.55 -9.90 -3.95
C GLY A 177 -2.34 -9.09 -4.98
N GLY A 178 -1.70 -8.69 -6.06
CA GLY A 178 -2.28 -7.84 -7.08
C GLY A 178 -1.80 -6.38 -6.99
N MET A 179 -2.71 -5.43 -7.18
CA MET A 179 -2.39 -3.99 -7.20
C MET A 179 -3.27 -3.20 -6.24
N ILE A 180 -2.67 -2.22 -5.58
CA ILE A 180 -3.37 -1.12 -4.89
C ILE A 180 -2.95 0.18 -5.59
N ASN A 181 -3.92 0.93 -6.12
CA ASN A 181 -3.68 2.20 -6.79
C ASN A 181 -4.46 3.32 -6.12
N TYR A 182 -3.74 4.26 -5.56
CA TYR A 182 -4.31 5.48 -4.98
C TYR A 182 -4.47 6.53 -6.08
N ILE A 183 -5.70 6.88 -6.42
CA ILE A 183 -5.98 7.98 -7.34
C ILE A 183 -6.21 9.23 -6.49
N LEU A 184 -5.33 10.21 -6.65
CA LEU A 184 -5.39 11.45 -5.90
C LEU A 184 -6.37 12.44 -6.56
N ARG A 185 -6.86 13.38 -5.76
CA ARG A 185 -7.60 14.54 -6.26
C ARG A 185 -6.71 15.35 -7.21
N ASN A 186 -7.28 15.83 -8.27
CA ASN A 186 -6.54 16.57 -9.30
C ASN A 186 -7.23 17.87 -9.73
N GLY A 187 -8.37 18.20 -9.13
CA GLY A 187 -9.14 19.41 -9.39
C GLY A 187 -10.22 19.30 -10.46
N ASN A 188 -10.28 18.19 -11.21
CA ASN A 188 -11.33 18.00 -12.22
C ASN A 188 -12.74 17.77 -11.62
N GLU A 189 -12.80 17.43 -10.34
CA GLU A 189 -14.02 17.32 -9.54
C GLU A 189 -14.52 18.67 -9.02
N ILE A 190 -13.71 19.72 -9.14
CA ILE A 190 -14.01 21.07 -8.67
C ILE A 190 -14.61 21.89 -9.83
N ASN A 191 -15.94 22.04 -9.85
CA ASN A 191 -16.67 22.74 -10.92
C ASN A 191 -16.57 24.27 -10.81
N LYS A 192 -15.44 24.82 -10.36
CA LYS A 192 -15.17 26.25 -10.23
C LYS A 192 -13.65 26.51 -10.38
N PRO A 193 -13.26 27.73 -10.78
CA PRO A 193 -11.86 28.03 -11.04
C PRO A 193 -10.94 27.94 -9.81
N PHE A 194 -11.51 28.12 -8.61
CA PHE A 194 -10.74 28.12 -7.36
C PHE A 194 -11.60 27.60 -6.19
N GLU A 195 -11.00 26.75 -5.38
CA GLU A 195 -11.57 26.20 -4.15
C GLU A 195 -10.46 26.08 -3.12
N VAL A 196 -10.76 26.41 -1.87
CA VAL A 196 -9.88 26.18 -0.71
C VAL A 196 -10.56 25.17 0.23
N GLU A 197 -9.78 24.22 0.70
CA GLU A 197 -10.20 23.27 1.72
C GLU A 197 -9.22 23.31 2.89
N SER A 198 -9.73 23.36 4.13
CA SER A 198 -8.93 23.25 5.34
C SER A 198 -9.60 22.29 6.31
N GLN A 199 -8.85 21.35 6.85
CA GLN A 199 -9.30 20.41 7.87
C GLN A 199 -8.32 20.40 9.03
N GLN A 200 -8.81 20.71 10.23
CA GLN A 200 -8.04 20.70 11.47
C GLN A 200 -8.55 19.58 12.36
N THR A 201 -7.65 18.72 12.83
CA THR A 201 -8.00 17.57 13.66
C THR A 201 -7.14 17.54 14.92
N VAL A 202 -7.76 17.30 16.06
CA VAL A 202 -7.11 17.03 17.34
C VAL A 202 -7.57 15.67 17.85
N GLY A 203 -6.73 15.00 18.64
CA GLY A 203 -7.07 13.68 19.16
C GLY A 203 -6.26 13.29 20.38
N SER A 204 -6.48 12.07 20.83
CA SER A 204 -5.74 11.46 21.95
C SER A 204 -4.22 11.45 21.67
N PHE A 205 -3.44 11.42 22.74
CA PHE A 205 -1.97 11.32 22.70
C PHE A 205 -1.30 12.50 21.98
N GLY A 206 -1.79 13.72 22.25
CA GLY A 206 -1.24 14.93 21.65
C GLY A 206 -1.40 15.03 20.13
N MET A 207 -2.29 14.22 19.52
CA MET A 207 -2.48 14.19 18.08
C MET A 207 -3.03 15.51 17.57
N PHE A 208 -2.34 16.10 16.61
CA PHE A 208 -2.74 17.25 15.84
C PHE A 208 -2.46 17.01 14.36
N ASN A 209 -3.46 17.26 13.52
CA ASN A 209 -3.32 17.22 12.07
C ASN A 209 -3.93 18.47 11.44
N THR A 210 -3.19 19.10 10.55
CA THR A 210 -3.66 20.21 9.72
C THR A 210 -3.49 19.83 8.25
N TYR A 211 -4.61 19.70 7.56
CA TYR A 211 -4.66 19.45 6.13
C TYR A 211 -5.25 20.65 5.42
N ASN A 212 -4.53 21.22 4.47
CA ASN A 212 -4.95 22.39 3.72
C ASN A 212 -4.72 22.14 2.24
N ALA A 213 -5.73 22.43 1.42
CA ALA A 213 -5.66 22.21 -0.01
C ALA A 213 -6.27 23.36 -0.81
N ILE A 214 -5.78 23.52 -2.01
CA ILE A 214 -6.32 24.43 -3.03
C ILE A 214 -6.53 23.63 -4.31
N GLY A 215 -7.54 23.98 -5.07
CA GLY A 215 -7.78 23.37 -6.36
C GLY A 215 -8.75 24.16 -7.21
N GLY A 216 -8.90 23.75 -8.46
CA GLY A 216 -9.84 24.39 -9.36
C GLY A 216 -9.79 23.82 -10.77
N GLU A 217 -10.83 24.13 -11.52
CA GLU A 217 -10.97 23.74 -12.92
C GLU A 217 -11.35 24.93 -13.80
N THR A 218 -10.70 25.03 -14.94
CA THR A 218 -11.04 25.94 -16.04
C THR A 218 -11.25 25.15 -17.33
N LYS A 219 -11.63 25.82 -18.44
CA LYS A 219 -11.75 25.13 -19.74
C LYS A 219 -10.43 24.51 -20.21
N LYS A 220 -9.27 25.12 -19.88
CA LYS A 220 -7.95 24.70 -20.38
C LYS A 220 -7.13 23.89 -19.40
N PHE A 221 -7.36 24.02 -18.12
CA PHE A 221 -6.57 23.33 -17.10
C PHE A 221 -7.37 23.06 -15.83
N HIS A 222 -6.93 22.07 -15.09
CA HIS A 222 -7.31 21.85 -13.69
C HIS A 222 -6.07 21.60 -12.86
N TYR A 223 -6.17 21.89 -11.58
CA TYR A 223 -5.05 21.78 -10.66
C TYR A 223 -5.53 21.45 -9.25
N TYR A 224 -4.67 20.83 -8.49
CA TYR A 224 -4.88 20.56 -7.07
C TYR A 224 -3.54 20.55 -6.35
N ALA A 225 -3.50 21.12 -5.15
CA ALA A 225 -2.33 21.02 -4.29
C ALA A 225 -2.77 20.96 -2.84
N TYR A 226 -2.02 20.19 -2.03
CA TYR A 226 -2.23 20.17 -0.58
C TYR A 226 -0.92 20.24 0.18
N PHE A 227 -1.03 20.67 1.44
CA PHE A 227 -0.06 20.50 2.49
C PHE A 227 -0.74 19.87 3.70
N ASP A 228 -0.10 18.84 4.26
CA ASP A 228 -0.53 18.15 5.48
C ASP A 228 0.63 18.12 6.48
N HIS A 229 0.33 18.52 7.71
CA HIS A 229 1.21 18.31 8.85
C HIS A 229 0.45 17.53 9.93
N ARG A 230 1.06 16.46 10.43
CA ARG A 230 0.51 15.65 11.51
C ARG A 230 1.60 15.35 12.52
N ARG A 231 1.25 15.42 13.81
CA ARG A 231 2.11 15.01 14.91
C ARG A 231 1.28 14.33 15.99
N ALA A 232 1.92 13.47 16.76
CA ALA A 232 1.37 12.91 18.00
C ALA A 232 2.52 12.45 18.90
N ASP A 233 2.24 12.37 20.21
CA ASP A 233 3.17 11.78 21.18
C ASP A 233 3.13 10.24 21.10
N GLY A 234 2.06 9.69 20.49
CA GLY A 234 1.82 8.26 20.34
C GLY A 234 1.18 7.61 21.56
N TRP A 235 0.65 6.40 21.36
CA TRP A 235 -0.04 5.66 22.42
C TRP A 235 0.92 5.01 23.42
N ARG A 236 2.10 4.59 22.94
CA ARG A 236 3.17 3.99 23.75
C ARG A 236 4.19 5.06 24.16
N ASP A 237 4.91 4.78 25.23
CA ASP A 237 6.11 5.55 25.58
C ASP A 237 7.10 5.51 24.41
N ASN A 238 7.77 6.62 24.10
CA ASN A 238 8.73 6.75 23.01
C ASN A 238 8.16 6.31 21.64
N SER A 239 6.90 6.67 21.34
CA SER A 239 6.27 6.45 20.04
C SER A 239 5.86 7.75 19.37
N GLY A 240 6.41 8.87 19.79
CA GLY A 240 6.16 10.19 19.21
C GLY A 240 6.61 10.28 17.77
N TYR A 241 5.85 11.04 16.95
CA TYR A 241 6.16 11.23 15.55
C TYR A 241 5.66 12.56 15.00
N TYR A 242 6.23 12.96 13.88
CA TYR A 242 5.64 13.97 13.02
C TYR A 242 5.76 13.56 11.55
N THR A 243 4.85 14.08 10.73
CA THR A 243 4.86 13.91 9.27
C THR A 243 4.54 15.24 8.60
N ASN A 244 5.24 15.53 7.51
CA ASN A 244 4.96 16.64 6.61
C ASN A 244 4.77 16.06 5.21
N SER A 245 3.64 16.33 4.58
CA SER A 245 3.34 15.84 3.24
C SER A 245 2.82 16.97 2.37
N GLY A 246 3.32 17.08 1.17
CA GLY A 246 2.86 18.03 0.16
C GLY A 246 2.75 17.37 -1.20
N PHE A 247 1.71 17.72 -1.94
CA PHE A 247 1.46 17.24 -3.29
C PHE A 247 0.93 18.38 -4.15
N GLY A 248 1.33 18.42 -5.40
CA GLY A 248 0.80 19.31 -6.39
C GLY A 248 0.63 18.60 -7.73
N THR A 249 -0.48 18.85 -8.38
CA THR A 249 -0.76 18.37 -9.74
C THR A 249 -1.37 19.48 -10.58
N PHE A 250 -0.95 19.52 -11.82
CA PHE A 250 -1.45 20.45 -12.83
C PHE A 250 -1.67 19.73 -14.14
N THR A 251 -2.88 19.80 -14.66
CA THR A 251 -3.24 19.20 -15.95
C THR A 251 -3.60 20.30 -16.94
N TRP A 252 -2.89 20.32 -18.04
CA TRP A 252 -3.17 21.17 -19.18
C TRP A 252 -3.90 20.39 -20.27
N ARG A 253 -5.08 20.84 -20.63
CA ARG A 253 -5.83 20.37 -21.81
C ARG A 253 -5.33 21.16 -23.03
N VAL A 254 -4.32 20.60 -23.69
CA VAL A 254 -3.71 21.22 -24.88
C VAL A 254 -4.78 21.43 -25.95
N ASN A 255 -5.61 20.43 -26.15
CA ASN A 255 -6.79 20.45 -27.01
C ASN A 255 -7.78 19.36 -26.55
N ASN A 256 -8.86 19.13 -27.30
CA ASN A 256 -9.89 18.13 -26.96
C ASN A 256 -9.39 16.68 -27.01
N LYS A 257 -8.20 16.42 -27.59
CA LYS A 257 -7.63 15.08 -27.73
C LYS A 257 -6.40 14.86 -26.84
N LEU A 258 -5.71 15.91 -26.41
CA LEU A 258 -4.44 15.82 -25.71
C LEU A 258 -4.49 16.56 -24.38
N SER A 259 -4.17 15.86 -23.32
CA SER A 259 -3.87 16.46 -22.01
C SER A 259 -2.52 16.00 -21.48
N VAL A 260 -1.85 16.89 -20.77
CA VAL A 260 -0.57 16.64 -20.10
C VAL A 260 -0.72 17.01 -18.64
N THR A 261 -0.41 16.08 -17.76
CA THR A 261 -0.42 16.26 -16.31
C THR A 261 1.00 16.21 -15.77
N ALA A 262 1.36 17.17 -14.94
CA ALA A 262 2.59 17.16 -14.15
C ALA A 262 2.23 17.00 -12.67
N GLU A 263 2.99 16.17 -11.96
CA GLU A 263 2.81 15.88 -10.53
C GLU A 263 4.12 15.99 -9.78
N VAL A 264 4.04 16.49 -8.56
CA VAL A 264 5.14 16.51 -7.60
C VAL A 264 4.61 16.18 -6.21
N MET A 265 5.32 15.32 -5.48
CA MET A 265 4.98 14.95 -4.10
C MET A 265 6.25 14.92 -3.26
N LYS A 266 6.16 15.45 -2.04
CA LYS A 266 7.16 15.31 -0.99
C LYS A 266 6.49 14.84 0.29
N ASN A 267 7.06 13.81 0.90
CA ASN A 267 6.63 13.31 2.21
C ASN A 267 7.86 13.14 3.10
N HIS A 268 7.75 13.54 4.37
CA HIS A 268 8.77 13.35 5.37
C HIS A 268 8.12 12.89 6.67
N ILE A 269 8.62 11.79 7.22
CA ILE A 269 8.17 11.21 8.49
C ILE A 269 9.40 11.02 9.37
N ASN A 270 9.32 11.50 10.60
CA ASN A 270 10.27 11.17 11.65
C ASN A 270 9.50 10.59 12.84
N SER A 271 9.93 9.44 13.34
CA SER A 271 9.20 8.69 14.34
C SER A 271 10.13 7.96 15.30
N GLN A 272 9.83 8.08 16.59
CA GLN A 272 10.40 7.22 17.62
C GLN A 272 9.87 5.78 17.45
N GLN A 273 10.69 4.81 17.86
CA GLN A 273 10.39 3.38 17.71
C GLN A 273 10.55 2.67 19.08
N PRO A 274 9.47 2.46 19.81
CA PRO A 274 9.51 1.98 21.19
C PRO A 274 10.03 0.54 21.36
N GLY A 275 10.27 -0.18 20.25
CA GLY A 275 10.68 -1.59 20.27
C GLY A 275 9.51 -2.54 20.51
N GLY A 276 9.81 -3.84 20.50
CA GLY A 276 8.81 -4.88 20.75
C GLY A 276 8.65 -5.22 22.25
N HIS A 277 7.76 -6.17 22.51
CA HIS A 277 7.50 -6.76 23.82
C HIS A 277 7.72 -8.27 23.82
N THR A 278 7.96 -8.83 25.01
CA THR A 278 7.64 -10.23 25.27
C THR A 278 6.16 -10.36 25.62
N ASP A 279 5.60 -11.57 25.59
CA ASP A 279 4.19 -11.77 25.98
C ASP A 279 3.93 -11.39 27.44
N LEU A 280 4.92 -11.59 28.33
CA LEU A 280 4.82 -11.21 29.74
C LEU A 280 4.81 -9.68 29.91
N SER A 281 5.73 -8.97 29.26
CA SER A 281 5.78 -7.51 29.38
C SER A 281 4.58 -6.83 28.72
N PHE A 282 4.05 -7.39 27.63
CA PHE A 282 2.83 -6.91 27.00
C PHE A 282 1.60 -7.03 27.93
N LYS A 283 1.47 -8.16 28.64
CA LYS A 283 0.40 -8.37 29.62
C LYS A 283 0.55 -7.45 30.85
N ALA A 284 1.76 -7.16 31.26
CA ALA A 284 2.04 -6.29 32.40
C ALA A 284 1.75 -4.82 32.09
N ASP A 285 2.31 -4.32 30.99
CA ASP A 285 2.10 -2.96 30.50
C ASP A 285 2.45 -2.86 29.00
N ALA A 286 1.44 -2.84 28.16
CA ALA A 286 1.62 -2.76 26.71
C ALA A 286 2.09 -1.39 26.21
N LYS A 287 2.03 -0.34 27.05
CA LYS A 287 2.53 1.00 26.71
C LYS A 287 4.02 1.16 26.91
N GLN A 288 4.60 0.35 27.75
CA GLN A 288 6.01 0.42 28.08
C GLN A 288 6.90 0.37 26.82
N SER A 289 7.97 1.18 26.81
CA SER A 289 9.00 1.16 25.79
C SER A 289 10.28 0.49 26.30
N PHE A 290 10.86 -0.38 25.50
CA PHE A 290 12.18 -0.97 25.75
C PHE A 290 13.28 -0.32 24.93
N ARG A 291 12.95 0.67 24.09
CA ARG A 291 13.86 1.32 23.14
C ARG A 291 13.59 2.82 23.07
N ALA A 292 14.02 3.55 24.09
CA ALA A 292 13.83 5.00 24.18
C ALA A 292 14.63 5.81 23.14
N ARG A 293 15.67 5.20 22.54
CA ARG A 293 16.63 5.88 21.67
C ARG A 293 16.57 5.41 20.20
N ASN A 294 15.49 4.70 19.82
CA ASN A 294 15.30 4.22 18.46
C ASN A 294 14.46 5.17 17.66
N TRP A 295 14.91 5.44 16.43
CA TRP A 295 14.27 6.35 15.50
C TRP A 295 14.18 5.75 14.10
N MET A 296 13.15 6.14 13.38
CA MET A 296 13.02 5.95 11.94
C MET A 296 12.71 7.28 11.27
N ASP A 297 13.40 7.54 10.16
CA ASP A 297 13.22 8.75 9.37
C ASP A 297 13.05 8.36 7.90
N ILE A 298 11.97 8.83 7.30
CA ILE A 298 11.60 8.54 5.93
C ILE A 298 11.42 9.85 5.17
N SER A 299 12.15 10.00 4.08
CA SER A 299 12.01 11.12 3.15
C SER A 299 11.67 10.56 1.78
N TRP A 300 10.51 10.93 1.23
CA TRP A 300 10.03 10.40 -0.04
C TRP A 300 9.69 11.55 -0.99
N PHE A 301 10.18 11.47 -2.21
CA PHE A 301 9.94 12.45 -3.25
C PHE A 301 9.56 11.74 -4.55
N THR A 302 8.45 12.11 -5.14
CA THR A 302 8.04 11.59 -6.45
C THR A 302 7.72 12.73 -7.41
N THR A 303 8.02 12.51 -8.68
CA THR A 303 7.57 13.36 -9.78
C THR A 303 7.02 12.48 -10.89
N ALA A 304 6.00 12.96 -11.58
CA ALA A 304 5.47 12.26 -12.73
C ALA A 304 5.00 13.23 -13.82
N MET A 305 5.11 12.77 -15.06
CA MET A 305 4.48 13.37 -16.23
C MET A 305 3.56 12.34 -16.87
N ILE A 306 2.29 12.69 -17.06
CA ILE A 306 1.27 11.79 -17.61
C ILE A 306 0.66 12.46 -18.85
N LEU A 307 0.79 11.80 -19.97
CA LEU A 307 0.19 12.22 -21.23
C LEU A 307 -0.99 11.32 -21.56
N ASN A 308 -2.14 11.91 -21.82
CA ASN A 308 -3.32 11.22 -22.34
C ASN A 308 -3.64 11.76 -23.73
N TYR A 309 -3.66 10.89 -24.72
CA TYR A 309 -3.92 11.24 -26.11
C TYR A 309 -5.04 10.38 -26.69
N GLN A 310 -6.10 11.04 -27.15
CA GLN A 310 -7.19 10.44 -27.90
C GLN A 310 -6.84 10.44 -29.39
N LEU A 311 -6.26 9.33 -29.84
CA LEU A 311 -5.84 9.19 -31.25
C LEU A 311 -7.05 9.22 -32.22
N ALA A 312 -8.12 8.50 -31.86
CA ALA A 312 -9.42 8.49 -32.55
C ALA A 312 -10.53 8.29 -31.48
N GLU A 313 -11.80 8.35 -31.85
CA GLU A 313 -12.93 8.15 -30.93
C GLU A 313 -12.83 6.84 -30.15
N ASN A 314 -12.29 5.80 -30.78
CA ASN A 314 -12.14 4.45 -30.23
C ASN A 314 -10.69 4.06 -29.92
N LYS A 315 -9.72 4.99 -29.92
CA LYS A 315 -8.29 4.70 -29.71
C LYS A 315 -7.65 5.72 -28.78
N LYS A 316 -6.99 5.24 -27.73
CA LYS A 316 -6.33 6.05 -26.69
C LYS A 316 -4.89 5.61 -26.47
N ILE A 317 -4.04 6.57 -26.15
CA ILE A 317 -2.67 6.34 -25.69
C ILE A 317 -2.51 7.05 -24.35
N ASN A 318 -1.88 6.38 -23.41
CA ASN A 318 -1.44 6.95 -22.15
C ASN A 318 0.06 6.70 -22.00
N VAL A 319 0.84 7.74 -21.73
CA VAL A 319 2.27 7.62 -21.43
C VAL A 319 2.52 8.23 -20.07
N LYS A 320 3.25 7.51 -19.23
CA LYS A 320 3.69 7.96 -17.90
C LYS A 320 5.20 7.89 -17.84
N VAL A 321 5.82 8.99 -17.40
CA VAL A 321 7.22 9.06 -17.01
C VAL A 321 7.25 9.46 -15.55
N PHE A 322 7.96 8.71 -14.71
CA PHE A 322 7.98 9.00 -13.28
C PHE A 322 9.36 8.76 -12.68
N ARG A 323 9.62 9.45 -11.57
CA ARG A 323 10.79 9.29 -10.73
C ARG A 323 10.36 9.12 -9.27
N VAL A 324 11.05 8.23 -8.56
CA VAL A 324 10.96 8.07 -7.11
C VAL A 324 12.34 8.23 -6.51
N ALA A 325 12.47 9.14 -5.56
CA ALA A 325 13.67 9.33 -4.76
C ALA A 325 13.28 9.21 -3.29
N GLY A 326 13.64 8.09 -2.66
CA GLY A 326 13.31 7.78 -1.28
C GLY A 326 14.57 7.63 -0.44
N ASP A 327 14.51 8.04 0.82
CA ASP A 327 15.52 7.75 1.84
C ASP A 327 14.81 7.13 3.05
N ARG A 328 15.34 6.01 3.53
CA ARG A 328 14.87 5.32 4.73
C ARG A 328 16.04 5.16 5.67
N ASN A 329 16.00 5.87 6.78
CA ASN A 329 17.04 5.88 7.78
C ASN A 329 16.53 5.30 9.10
N SER A 330 17.36 4.57 9.81
CA SER A 330 17.07 4.17 11.17
C SER A 330 18.31 4.30 12.06
N VAL A 331 18.07 4.73 13.28
CA VAL A 331 19.07 4.85 14.34
C VAL A 331 18.51 4.17 15.57
N GLY A 332 19.26 3.22 16.15
CA GLY A 332 18.72 2.57 17.33
C GLY A 332 19.64 1.53 17.96
N TYR A 333 19.27 1.16 19.17
CA TYR A 333 19.89 0.05 19.90
C TYR A 333 19.15 -1.24 19.55
N ILE A 334 19.69 -1.97 18.56
CA ILE A 334 19.04 -3.16 17.99
C ILE A 334 19.68 -4.41 18.63
N ARG A 335 19.16 -4.82 19.78
CA ARG A 335 19.57 -6.03 20.51
C ARG A 335 18.34 -6.83 20.93
N PRO A 336 18.46 -8.14 21.22
CA PRO A 336 17.37 -8.93 21.80
C PRO A 336 16.77 -8.25 23.02
N LEU A 337 15.48 -8.47 23.32
CA LEU A 337 14.74 -7.77 24.38
C LEU A 337 15.33 -8.02 25.79
N ASN A 338 15.95 -9.18 26.03
CA ASN A 338 16.61 -9.51 27.26
C ASN A 338 17.91 -8.70 27.50
N ILE A 339 18.37 -7.94 26.50
CA ILE A 339 19.52 -7.04 26.64
C ILE A 339 18.96 -5.61 26.72
N ALA A 340 18.94 -5.08 27.95
CA ALA A 340 18.43 -3.74 28.18
C ALA A 340 19.33 -2.66 27.57
N ASP A 341 18.73 -1.56 27.14
CA ASP A 341 19.44 -0.37 26.70
C ASP A 341 19.76 0.52 27.91
N THR A 342 20.85 0.21 28.57
CA THR A 342 21.26 0.85 29.83
C THR A 342 22.57 1.60 29.67
N ILE A 343 22.87 2.45 30.65
CA ILE A 343 24.16 3.13 30.77
C ILE A 343 25.22 2.07 31.08
N ASN A 344 26.28 2.04 30.30
CA ASN A 344 27.45 1.20 30.56
C ASN A 344 28.21 1.76 31.78
N ALA A 345 28.32 0.97 32.81
CA ALA A 345 28.94 1.39 34.09
C ALA A 345 30.39 1.84 33.93
N SER A 346 31.15 1.29 32.98
CA SER A 346 32.56 1.62 32.76
C SER A 346 32.77 2.94 32.03
N THR A 347 31.81 3.36 31.19
CA THR A 347 31.92 4.58 30.36
C THR A 347 31.02 5.72 30.85
N GLY A 348 30.05 5.44 31.74
CA GLY A 348 29.03 6.40 32.15
C GLY A 348 28.08 6.85 31.02
N LYS A 349 28.10 6.19 29.84
CA LYS A 349 27.31 6.51 28.68
C LYS A 349 26.48 5.30 28.21
N ASN A 350 25.42 5.53 27.46
CA ASN A 350 24.71 4.45 26.77
C ASN A 350 25.63 3.75 25.74
N ASN A 351 25.26 2.56 25.34
CA ASN A 351 25.93 1.88 24.23
C ASN A 351 25.71 2.62 22.92
N PRO A 352 26.67 2.55 21.98
CA PRO A 352 26.48 3.09 20.62
C PRO A 352 25.25 2.49 19.95
N ARG A 353 24.55 3.30 19.19
CA ARG A 353 23.41 2.89 18.36
C ARG A 353 23.88 2.40 16.99
N ALA A 354 23.14 1.50 16.38
CA ALA A 354 23.32 1.19 14.97
C ALA A 354 22.68 2.28 14.10
N VAL A 355 23.36 2.65 13.01
CA VAL A 355 22.86 3.56 11.97
C VAL A 355 22.72 2.79 10.68
N ASP A 356 21.52 2.80 10.11
CA ASP A 356 21.23 2.21 8.81
C ASP A 356 20.65 3.25 7.87
N ILE A 357 21.13 3.30 6.63
CA ILE A 357 20.67 4.22 5.59
C ILE A 357 20.36 3.43 4.31
N ASP A 358 19.15 3.56 3.80
CA ASP A 358 18.77 3.10 2.46
C ASP A 358 18.36 4.29 1.61
N GLN A 359 18.89 4.39 0.40
CA GLN A 359 18.56 5.42 -0.57
C GLN A 359 18.06 4.79 -1.86
N TYR A 360 16.86 5.15 -2.29
CA TYR A 360 16.20 4.64 -3.50
C TYR A 360 16.17 5.73 -4.56
N ARG A 361 16.63 5.43 -5.77
CA ARG A 361 16.70 6.37 -6.90
C ARG A 361 16.20 5.66 -8.15
N ASN A 362 14.89 5.72 -8.37
CA ASN A 362 14.22 4.98 -9.41
C ASN A 362 13.58 5.91 -10.43
N TYR A 363 13.49 5.44 -11.66
CA TYR A 363 12.67 6.06 -12.69
C TYR A 363 12.01 4.99 -13.58
N GLY A 364 10.91 5.35 -14.18
CA GLY A 364 10.20 4.45 -15.08
C GLY A 364 9.43 5.19 -16.16
N VAL A 365 9.21 4.46 -17.26
CA VAL A 365 8.37 4.89 -18.37
C VAL A 365 7.39 3.77 -18.67
N GLU A 366 6.11 4.10 -18.80
CA GLU A 366 5.07 3.16 -19.16
C GLU A 366 4.20 3.79 -20.27
N ALA A 367 4.13 3.14 -21.42
CA ALA A 367 3.27 3.54 -22.53
C ALA A 367 2.19 2.47 -22.72
N ARG A 368 0.92 2.90 -22.79
CA ARG A 368 -0.25 2.05 -22.96
C ARG A 368 -1.10 2.51 -24.11
N TYR A 369 -1.65 1.58 -24.86
CA TYR A 369 -2.62 1.76 -25.91
C TYR A 369 -3.92 1.04 -25.56
N LEU A 370 -5.05 1.63 -25.85
CA LEU A 370 -6.36 0.99 -25.90
C LEU A 370 -7.02 1.29 -27.24
N GLY A 371 -7.51 0.28 -27.91
CA GLY A 371 -8.26 0.45 -29.14
C GLY A 371 -9.44 -0.49 -29.22
N ASP A 372 -10.60 0.06 -29.57
CA ASP A 372 -11.80 -0.75 -29.87
C ASP A 372 -11.85 -1.07 -31.35
N TYR A 373 -12.34 -2.26 -31.67
CA TYR A 373 -12.53 -2.75 -33.02
C TYR A 373 -13.77 -3.65 -33.10
N THR A 374 -14.30 -3.84 -34.28
CA THR A 374 -15.45 -4.73 -34.48
C THR A 374 -14.98 -6.05 -35.08
N MET A 375 -15.39 -7.15 -34.46
CA MET A 375 -15.16 -8.51 -34.92
C MET A 375 -16.44 -9.33 -34.67
N LEU A 376 -16.90 -10.08 -35.67
CA LEU A 376 -18.14 -10.87 -35.61
C LEU A 376 -19.38 -10.05 -35.21
N GLY A 377 -19.44 -8.79 -35.65
CA GLY A 377 -20.52 -7.86 -35.32
C GLY A 377 -20.49 -7.28 -33.90
N MET A 378 -19.54 -7.70 -33.06
CA MET A 378 -19.39 -7.26 -31.68
C MET A 378 -18.23 -6.29 -31.52
N ARG A 379 -18.37 -5.30 -30.61
CA ARG A 379 -17.32 -4.36 -30.25
C ARG A 379 -16.36 -5.04 -29.27
N ASN A 380 -15.10 -5.17 -29.64
CA ASN A 380 -14.02 -5.75 -28.86
C ASN A 380 -13.02 -4.64 -28.47
N SER A 381 -12.17 -4.89 -27.47
CA SER A 381 -11.21 -3.91 -26.98
C SER A 381 -9.85 -4.55 -26.73
N LEU A 382 -8.81 -4.02 -27.38
CA LEU A 382 -7.42 -4.43 -27.16
C LEU A 382 -6.71 -3.37 -26.32
N SER A 383 -6.12 -3.78 -25.20
CA SER A 383 -5.18 -2.99 -24.40
C SER A 383 -3.79 -3.63 -24.47
N GLY A 384 -2.77 -2.83 -24.74
CA GLY A 384 -1.39 -3.29 -24.71
C GLY A 384 -0.46 -2.19 -24.25
N GLY A 385 0.74 -2.57 -23.83
CA GLY A 385 1.70 -1.58 -23.37
C GLY A 385 3.11 -2.14 -23.22
N ILE A 386 4.01 -1.21 -23.10
CA ILE A 386 5.44 -1.46 -22.80
C ILE A 386 5.81 -0.66 -21.55
N ARG A 387 6.75 -1.22 -20.79
CA ARG A 387 7.27 -0.61 -19.58
C ARG A 387 8.77 -0.76 -19.54
N TYR A 388 9.45 0.31 -19.10
CA TYR A 388 10.83 0.29 -18.67
C TYR A 388 10.90 0.81 -17.23
N PHE A 389 11.69 0.14 -16.40
CA PHE A 389 11.98 0.58 -15.03
C PHE A 389 13.46 0.43 -14.77
N HIS A 390 14.06 1.42 -14.12
CA HIS A 390 15.40 1.41 -13.60
C HIS A 390 15.41 1.84 -12.14
N GLY A 391 16.04 1.04 -11.29
CA GLY A 391 16.20 1.32 -9.87
C GLY A 391 17.66 1.22 -9.44
N ASN A 392 18.09 2.21 -8.64
CA ASN A 392 19.32 2.14 -7.87
C ASN A 392 18.98 2.24 -6.39
N THR A 393 19.48 1.30 -5.59
CA THR A 393 19.35 1.31 -4.13
C THR A 393 20.72 1.25 -3.51
N TYR A 394 21.08 2.29 -2.77
CA TYR A 394 22.31 2.37 -1.97
C TYR A 394 21.98 1.98 -0.54
N ARG A 395 22.64 0.98 -0.01
CA ARG A 395 22.35 0.42 1.32
C ARG A 395 23.60 0.42 2.19
N TYR A 396 23.54 1.21 3.25
CA TYR A 396 24.56 1.31 4.28
C TYR A 396 24.01 0.74 5.58
N ARG A 397 24.68 -0.24 6.17
CA ARG A 397 24.19 -0.96 7.36
C ARG A 397 25.23 -1.05 8.45
N ASP A 398 24.71 -1.16 9.69
CA ASP A 398 25.48 -1.44 10.89
C ASP A 398 26.54 -0.38 11.22
N GLY A 399 26.36 0.86 10.75
CA GLY A 399 27.21 1.99 11.12
C GLY A 399 27.17 2.23 12.63
N VAL A 400 28.32 2.53 13.23
CA VAL A 400 28.41 2.81 14.67
C VAL A 400 28.03 4.26 14.93
N GLY A 401 26.85 4.50 15.49
CA GLY A 401 26.31 5.83 15.80
C GLY A 401 26.71 6.35 17.17
N THR A 402 26.13 7.47 17.54
CA THR A 402 26.35 8.13 18.84
C THR A 402 25.72 7.36 20.00
N THR A 403 26.07 7.73 21.23
CA THR A 403 25.46 7.26 22.47
C THR A 403 24.27 8.10 22.94
N GLY A 404 23.89 9.15 22.19
CA GLY A 404 22.78 10.05 22.50
C GLY A 404 21.41 9.43 22.29
N SER A 405 20.35 10.21 22.57
CA SER A 405 18.94 9.77 22.45
C SER A 405 18.19 10.45 21.32
N ASP A 406 18.71 11.55 20.79
CA ASP A 406 18.15 12.33 19.66
C ASP A 406 18.26 11.59 18.32
N TYR A 407 17.49 12.00 17.34
CA TYR A 407 17.68 11.53 15.98
C TYR A 407 18.93 12.17 15.37
N THR A 408 19.93 11.34 15.05
CA THR A 408 21.12 11.76 14.30
C THR A 408 21.67 10.59 13.50
N LEU A 409 22.14 10.86 12.28
CA LEU A 409 22.85 9.88 11.45
C LEU A 409 24.37 9.97 11.63
N GLU A 410 24.85 10.76 12.60
CA GLU A 410 26.26 10.88 12.92
C GLU A 410 26.83 9.53 13.36
N ARG A 411 28.01 9.19 12.84
CA ARG A 411 28.71 7.96 13.11
C ARG A 411 30.04 8.27 13.82
N THR A 412 30.37 7.41 14.78
CA THR A 412 31.62 7.51 15.54
C THR A 412 32.80 6.82 14.84
N ASN A 413 32.53 6.01 13.81
CA ASN A 413 33.55 5.44 12.94
C ASN A 413 33.27 5.80 11.46
N THR A 414 34.30 5.73 10.61
CA THR A 414 34.20 6.09 9.18
C THR A 414 33.79 4.92 8.29
N LEU A 415 33.92 3.68 8.74
CA LEU A 415 33.65 2.49 7.97
C LEU A 415 32.18 2.08 8.07
N TRP A 416 31.61 1.63 6.95
CA TRP A 416 30.35 0.92 6.92
C TRP A 416 30.64 -0.58 6.91
N PRO A 417 30.16 -1.34 7.92
CA PRO A 417 30.27 -2.80 7.89
C PRO A 417 29.62 -3.42 6.64
N ARG A 418 28.53 -2.82 6.14
CA ARG A 418 27.96 -3.18 4.85
C ARG A 418 27.67 -1.91 4.04
N ASP A 419 28.17 -1.91 2.79
CA ASP A 419 28.05 -0.83 1.83
C ASP A 419 27.76 -1.46 0.46
N ILE A 420 26.47 -1.52 0.09
CA ILE A 420 25.99 -2.31 -1.04
C ILE A 420 25.16 -1.46 -1.97
N ASP A 421 25.52 -1.49 -3.25
CA ASP A 421 24.76 -0.92 -4.35
C ASP A 421 23.96 -2.01 -5.07
N TYR A 422 22.65 -1.81 -5.16
CA TYR A 422 21.77 -2.65 -5.95
C TYR A 422 21.29 -1.90 -7.18
N LYS A 423 21.27 -2.59 -8.32
CA LYS A 423 20.74 -2.08 -9.58
C LYS A 423 19.67 -3.03 -10.10
N THR A 424 18.55 -2.46 -10.54
CA THR A 424 17.47 -3.21 -11.16
C THR A 424 17.12 -2.58 -12.50
N ASN A 425 17.08 -3.37 -13.56
CA ASN A 425 16.50 -3.00 -14.84
C ASN A 425 15.35 -3.95 -15.14
N ASN A 426 14.23 -3.43 -15.59
CA ASN A 426 13.13 -4.22 -16.07
C ASN A 426 12.60 -3.67 -17.40
N VAL A 427 12.35 -4.56 -18.33
CA VAL A 427 11.58 -4.30 -19.55
C VAL A 427 10.42 -5.27 -19.58
N ALA A 428 9.22 -4.76 -19.81
CA ALA A 428 8.04 -5.58 -19.93
C ALA A 428 7.17 -5.14 -21.11
N ALA A 429 6.52 -6.10 -21.74
CA ALA A 429 5.48 -5.86 -22.73
C ALA A 429 4.25 -6.71 -22.37
N PHE A 430 3.07 -6.15 -22.53
CA PHE A 430 1.83 -6.87 -22.22
C PHE A 430 0.73 -6.55 -23.24
N ALA A 431 -0.19 -7.48 -23.38
CA ALA A 431 -1.44 -7.29 -24.15
C ALA A 431 -2.58 -8.07 -23.49
N GLU A 432 -3.75 -7.48 -23.43
CA GLU A 432 -5.02 -8.09 -23.05
C GLU A 432 -6.11 -7.69 -24.03
N ASN A 433 -7.00 -8.59 -24.34
CA ASN A 433 -8.11 -8.31 -25.26
C ASN A 433 -9.45 -8.75 -24.68
N ILE A 434 -10.46 -7.89 -24.73
CA ILE A 434 -11.84 -8.27 -24.47
C ILE A 434 -12.42 -8.80 -25.78
N PHE A 435 -12.72 -10.10 -25.81
CA PHE A 435 -13.51 -10.72 -26.88
C PHE A 435 -14.94 -10.87 -26.41
N ARG A 436 -15.87 -10.13 -27.01
CA ARG A 436 -17.31 -10.32 -26.77
C ARG A 436 -17.83 -11.42 -27.67
N ILE A 437 -18.15 -12.54 -27.07
CA ILE A 437 -18.70 -13.72 -27.78
C ILE A 437 -20.20 -13.53 -27.99
N SER A 438 -20.86 -12.85 -27.06
CA SER A 438 -22.26 -12.41 -27.16
C SER A 438 -22.48 -11.13 -26.37
N GLU A 439 -23.69 -10.57 -26.37
CA GLU A 439 -24.05 -9.41 -25.54
C GLU A 439 -23.85 -9.69 -24.03
N LYS A 440 -23.95 -10.95 -23.61
CA LYS A 440 -23.86 -11.36 -22.21
C LYS A 440 -22.54 -12.04 -21.81
N PHE A 441 -21.76 -12.49 -22.78
CA PHE A 441 -20.57 -13.27 -22.49
C PHE A 441 -19.32 -12.70 -23.16
N LEU A 442 -18.29 -12.47 -22.37
CA LEU A 442 -16.98 -12.03 -22.84
C LEU A 442 -15.85 -12.86 -22.23
N VAL A 443 -14.73 -12.91 -22.94
CA VAL A 443 -13.49 -13.57 -22.54
C VAL A 443 -12.32 -12.60 -22.69
N VAL A 444 -11.39 -12.64 -21.75
CA VAL A 444 -10.26 -11.70 -21.69
C VAL A 444 -8.96 -12.48 -21.56
N PRO A 445 -8.41 -13.00 -22.66
CA PRO A 445 -7.03 -13.51 -22.65
C PRO A 445 -6.03 -12.38 -22.52
N GLY A 446 -4.90 -12.67 -21.88
CA GLY A 446 -3.80 -11.75 -21.72
C GLY A 446 -2.46 -12.44 -21.63
N LEU A 447 -1.41 -11.74 -22.06
CA LEU A 447 -0.03 -12.17 -22.04
C LEU A 447 0.85 -11.02 -21.54
N ARG A 448 1.94 -11.36 -20.85
CA ARG A 448 2.99 -10.43 -20.43
C ARG A 448 4.35 -11.09 -20.55
N TYR A 449 5.28 -10.43 -21.20
CA TYR A 449 6.70 -10.77 -21.15
C TYR A 449 7.42 -9.87 -20.16
N GLU A 450 8.23 -10.46 -19.31
CA GLU A 450 9.10 -9.77 -18.35
C GLU A 450 10.55 -10.11 -18.64
N TRP A 451 11.40 -9.09 -18.68
CA TRP A 451 12.85 -9.23 -18.58
C TRP A 451 13.34 -8.42 -17.39
N ILE A 452 14.11 -9.04 -16.51
CA ILE A 452 14.62 -8.44 -15.28
C ILE A 452 16.12 -8.72 -15.21
N ASP A 453 16.91 -7.68 -14.99
CA ASP A 453 18.32 -7.74 -14.67
C ASP A 453 18.53 -7.06 -13.31
N ALA A 454 18.97 -7.85 -12.32
CA ALA A 454 19.24 -7.38 -10.97
C ALA A 454 20.69 -7.69 -10.60
N ALA A 455 21.38 -6.70 -10.05
CA ALA A 455 22.76 -6.81 -9.63
C ALA A 455 22.97 -6.23 -8.23
N ALA A 456 23.91 -6.79 -7.49
CA ALA A 456 24.39 -6.27 -6.21
C ALA A 456 25.92 -6.24 -6.22
N THR A 457 26.51 -5.11 -5.81
CA THR A 457 27.95 -4.90 -5.73
C THR A 457 28.30 -4.16 -4.44
N GLY A 458 29.53 -4.30 -3.95
CA GLY A 458 29.99 -3.56 -2.79
C GLY A 458 30.49 -4.47 -1.65
N ILE A 459 30.64 -3.89 -0.47
CA ILE A 459 31.15 -4.55 0.75
C ILE A 459 29.97 -5.16 1.51
N ASN A 460 30.02 -6.47 1.73
CA ASN A 460 28.98 -7.21 2.49
C ASN A 460 29.42 -7.61 3.91
N GLY A 461 30.54 -7.12 4.37
CA GLY A 461 31.09 -7.37 5.70
C GLY A 461 32.60 -7.34 5.72
N TYR A 462 33.16 -7.69 6.89
CA TYR A 462 34.60 -7.77 7.10
C TYR A 462 34.95 -9.10 7.76
N VAL A 463 36.06 -9.71 7.32
CA VAL A 463 36.66 -10.89 7.92
C VAL A 463 38.11 -10.56 8.28
N ASN A 464 38.50 -10.70 9.54
CA ASN A 464 39.83 -10.33 10.03
C ASN A 464 40.26 -8.90 9.64
N GLY A 465 39.32 -7.95 9.67
CA GLY A 465 39.56 -6.55 9.31
C GLY A 465 39.65 -6.25 7.81
N GLN A 466 39.55 -7.26 6.95
CA GLN A 466 39.55 -7.09 5.49
C GLN A 466 38.12 -7.06 4.94
N PRO A 467 37.81 -6.17 3.98
CA PRO A 467 36.48 -6.10 3.38
C PRO A 467 36.21 -7.35 2.52
N VAL A 468 34.99 -7.87 2.63
CA VAL A 468 34.48 -8.95 1.80
C VAL A 468 33.52 -8.37 0.77
N PHE A 469 33.90 -8.42 -0.48
CA PHE A 469 33.09 -7.93 -1.59
C PHE A 469 32.12 -8.99 -2.07
N LEU A 470 30.95 -8.54 -2.51
CA LEU A 470 29.98 -9.38 -3.21
C LEU A 470 30.57 -9.87 -4.54
N GLN A 471 30.49 -11.18 -4.76
CA GLN A 471 31.01 -11.83 -5.99
C GLN A 471 29.84 -12.30 -6.85
N ASN A 472 29.86 -11.98 -8.16
CA ASN A 472 28.94 -12.52 -9.18
C ASN A 472 27.46 -12.45 -8.84
N GLN A 473 27.00 -11.35 -8.25
CA GLN A 473 25.61 -11.16 -7.82
C GLN A 473 24.76 -10.49 -8.90
N GLN A 474 24.91 -10.89 -10.16
CA GLN A 474 24.02 -10.49 -11.24
C GLN A 474 23.08 -11.63 -11.61
N ARG A 475 21.81 -11.32 -11.79
CA ARG A 475 20.75 -12.26 -12.17
C ARG A 475 19.89 -11.67 -13.29
N GLN A 476 20.06 -12.23 -14.49
CA GLN A 476 19.21 -11.91 -15.64
C GLN A 476 18.16 -13.00 -15.83
N ARG A 477 16.90 -12.61 -15.99
CA ARG A 477 15.76 -13.50 -16.12
C ARG A 477 14.78 -12.97 -17.16
N GLY A 478 14.27 -13.85 -18.00
CA GLY A 478 13.19 -13.54 -18.93
C GLY A 478 12.14 -14.65 -18.90
N PHE A 479 10.85 -14.27 -18.87
CA PHE A 479 9.75 -15.23 -18.83
C PHE A 479 8.44 -14.64 -19.34
N LEU A 480 7.57 -15.54 -19.79
CA LEU A 480 6.21 -15.20 -20.23
C LEU A 480 5.21 -15.54 -19.12
N LEU A 481 4.25 -14.66 -18.91
CA LEU A 481 3.08 -14.87 -18.08
C LEU A 481 1.83 -14.85 -18.96
N ALA A 482 0.89 -15.75 -18.66
CA ALA A 482 -0.37 -15.85 -19.35
C ALA A 482 -1.54 -15.86 -18.35
N GLY A 483 -2.69 -15.43 -18.82
CA GLY A 483 -3.93 -15.49 -18.04
C GLY A 483 -5.15 -15.33 -18.92
N ILE A 484 -6.27 -15.76 -18.40
CA ILE A 484 -7.56 -15.62 -19.03
C ILE A 484 -8.61 -15.26 -17.98
N GLY A 485 -9.48 -14.29 -18.33
CA GLY A 485 -10.66 -13.93 -17.58
C GLY A 485 -11.91 -14.16 -18.40
N ALA A 486 -13.06 -14.24 -17.76
CA ALA A 486 -14.37 -14.29 -18.41
C ALA A 486 -15.43 -13.62 -17.54
N GLU A 487 -16.45 -13.04 -18.16
CA GLU A 487 -17.65 -12.53 -17.51
C GLU A 487 -18.90 -13.02 -18.23
N TYR A 488 -19.92 -13.34 -17.42
CA TYR A 488 -21.26 -13.63 -17.91
C TYR A 488 -22.27 -12.71 -17.22
N HIS A 489 -22.81 -11.75 -17.96
CA HIS A 489 -23.78 -10.76 -17.48
C HIS A 489 -25.16 -11.43 -17.37
N THR A 490 -25.61 -11.71 -16.16
CA THR A 490 -26.96 -12.23 -15.91
C THR A 490 -28.00 -11.12 -16.11
N THR A 491 -27.63 -9.88 -15.74
CA THR A 491 -28.38 -8.65 -15.99
C THR A 491 -27.38 -7.54 -16.32
N ASP A 492 -27.83 -6.34 -16.67
CA ASP A 492 -26.98 -5.16 -16.89
C ASP A 492 -26.18 -4.73 -15.64
N LYS A 493 -26.48 -5.29 -14.45
CA LYS A 493 -25.91 -4.88 -13.17
C LYS A 493 -25.39 -6.05 -12.33
N THR A 494 -25.50 -7.27 -12.81
CA THR A 494 -25.06 -8.48 -12.11
C THR A 494 -24.36 -9.42 -13.06
N GLU A 495 -23.26 -10.01 -12.62
CA GLU A 495 -22.42 -10.87 -13.46
C GLU A 495 -21.69 -11.95 -12.68
N PHE A 496 -21.53 -13.10 -13.31
CA PHE A 496 -20.50 -14.06 -12.93
C PHE A 496 -19.19 -13.65 -13.56
N TYR A 497 -18.10 -13.81 -12.82
CA TYR A 497 -16.75 -13.64 -13.33
C TYR A 497 -15.88 -14.83 -12.92
N ALA A 498 -14.93 -15.16 -13.78
CA ALA A 498 -13.92 -16.18 -13.51
C ALA A 498 -12.59 -15.74 -14.11
N ASN A 499 -11.49 -16.09 -13.47
CA ASN A 499 -10.16 -15.90 -14.04
C ASN A 499 -9.16 -16.93 -13.52
N ILE A 500 -8.13 -17.15 -14.32
CA ILE A 500 -6.90 -17.83 -13.92
C ILE A 500 -5.72 -17.09 -14.53
N THR A 501 -4.71 -16.74 -13.71
CA THR A 501 -3.59 -15.91 -14.15
C THR A 501 -2.32 -16.29 -13.42
N GLN A 502 -1.26 -16.44 -14.17
CA GLN A 502 0.09 -16.60 -13.64
C GLN A 502 0.52 -15.33 -12.91
N ALA A 503 1.22 -15.52 -11.80
CA ALA A 503 1.81 -14.46 -11.00
C ALA A 503 3.23 -14.86 -10.59
N TYR A 504 4.03 -13.87 -10.21
CA TYR A 504 5.40 -14.09 -9.76
C TYR A 504 5.81 -13.07 -8.71
N ARG A 505 6.79 -13.44 -7.92
CA ARG A 505 7.53 -12.56 -7.02
C ARG A 505 9.02 -12.67 -7.38
N PRO A 506 9.68 -11.59 -7.81
CA PRO A 506 11.11 -11.62 -8.09
C PRO A 506 11.92 -11.86 -6.83
N MET A 507 13.14 -12.39 -6.99
CA MET A 507 14.15 -12.44 -5.93
C MET A 507 14.39 -11.02 -5.41
N GLN A 508 14.36 -10.86 -4.10
CA GLN A 508 14.62 -9.58 -3.45
C GLN A 508 16.12 -9.35 -3.25
N PHE A 509 16.52 -8.14 -2.93
CA PHE A 509 17.90 -7.80 -2.60
C PHE A 509 18.45 -8.66 -1.45
N ALA A 510 17.62 -8.96 -0.45
CA ALA A 510 18.01 -9.85 0.65
C ALA A 510 18.33 -11.28 0.17
N ASP A 511 17.68 -11.74 -0.89
CA ASP A 511 17.91 -13.05 -1.49
C ASP A 511 19.20 -13.08 -2.34
N LEU A 512 19.76 -11.90 -2.70
CA LEU A 512 20.98 -11.74 -3.49
C LEU A 512 22.23 -11.45 -2.64
N THR A 513 22.06 -11.22 -1.33
CA THR A 513 23.17 -10.85 -0.43
C THR A 513 23.16 -11.71 0.82
N ALA A 514 24.21 -12.50 1.01
CA ALA A 514 24.39 -13.33 2.18
C ALA A 514 25.56 -12.81 3.03
N PRO A 515 25.50 -12.82 4.38
CA PRO A 515 26.64 -12.51 5.22
C PRO A 515 27.83 -13.44 4.91
N PRO A 516 29.05 -12.91 4.83
CA PRO A 516 30.16 -13.56 4.12
C PRO A 516 30.75 -14.81 4.82
N THR A 517 30.46 -15.03 6.08
CA THR A 517 31.14 -16.10 6.86
C THR A 517 30.33 -17.37 7.04
N THR A 518 28.99 -17.24 7.04
CA THR A 518 28.11 -18.35 7.43
C THR A 518 26.98 -18.61 6.46
N ASN A 519 26.82 -17.80 5.43
CA ASN A 519 25.67 -17.87 4.54
C ASN A 519 26.12 -17.94 3.08
N GLU A 520 25.42 -18.73 2.28
CA GLU A 520 25.60 -18.87 0.84
C GLU A 520 24.26 -18.70 0.13
N ILE A 521 24.32 -18.38 -1.16
CA ILE A 521 23.14 -18.27 -2.02
C ILE A 521 23.22 -19.38 -3.06
N ASP A 522 22.13 -20.11 -3.21
CA ASP A 522 22.02 -21.16 -4.22
C ASP A 522 22.24 -20.55 -5.62
N ALA A 523 23.19 -21.12 -6.35
CA ALA A 523 23.47 -20.72 -7.72
C ALA A 523 22.23 -20.87 -8.65
N ASN A 524 21.34 -21.80 -8.33
CA ASN A 524 20.13 -22.11 -9.07
C ASN A 524 18.87 -21.45 -8.46
N LEU A 525 19.01 -20.50 -7.54
CA LEU A 525 17.90 -19.79 -6.94
C LEU A 525 16.99 -19.19 -8.02
N GLN A 526 15.69 -19.43 -7.91
CA GLN A 526 14.66 -19.01 -8.85
C GLN A 526 13.67 -18.03 -8.23
N ASP A 527 13.10 -17.17 -9.08
CA ASP A 527 11.94 -16.35 -8.70
C ASP A 527 10.78 -17.25 -8.27
N ALA A 528 10.02 -16.79 -7.29
CA ALA A 528 8.79 -17.48 -6.93
C ALA A 528 7.75 -17.26 -8.03
N LYS A 529 7.06 -18.33 -8.45
CA LYS A 529 6.05 -18.31 -9.50
C LYS A 529 4.82 -19.09 -9.06
N GLY A 530 3.69 -18.80 -9.66
CA GLY A 530 2.45 -19.51 -9.38
C GLY A 530 1.29 -18.96 -10.18
N PHE A 531 0.10 -19.16 -9.68
CA PHE A 531 -1.09 -18.62 -10.29
C PHE A 531 -2.17 -18.29 -9.26
N ASN A 532 -3.05 -17.37 -9.63
CA ASN A 532 -4.29 -17.06 -8.95
C ASN A 532 -5.46 -17.53 -9.82
N ALA A 533 -6.50 -18.07 -9.20
CA ALA A 533 -7.78 -18.36 -9.83
C ALA A 533 -8.92 -17.83 -8.97
N ASP A 534 -9.92 -17.24 -9.61
CA ASP A 534 -11.13 -16.73 -8.98
C ASP A 534 -12.37 -17.17 -9.74
N LEU A 535 -13.44 -17.43 -8.99
CA LEU A 535 -14.80 -17.60 -9.50
C LEU A 535 -15.75 -16.86 -8.58
N GLY A 536 -16.54 -15.92 -9.11
CA GLY A 536 -17.44 -15.15 -8.27
C GLY A 536 -18.69 -14.66 -8.98
N TYR A 537 -19.62 -14.17 -8.16
CA TYR A 537 -20.85 -13.50 -8.59
C TYR A 537 -20.96 -12.16 -7.86
N ARG A 538 -21.17 -11.11 -8.61
CA ARG A 538 -21.21 -9.74 -8.08
C ARG A 538 -22.25 -8.88 -8.75
N GLY A 539 -22.64 -7.80 -8.10
CA GLY A 539 -23.52 -6.82 -8.71
C GLY A 539 -24.26 -5.91 -7.77
N ARG A 540 -25.24 -5.24 -8.34
CA ARG A 540 -26.15 -4.32 -7.64
C ARG A 540 -27.59 -4.60 -8.00
N ILE A 541 -28.49 -4.54 -7.00
CA ILE A 541 -29.92 -4.58 -7.20
C ILE A 541 -30.49 -3.24 -6.72
N GLY A 542 -30.99 -2.44 -7.65
CA GLY A 542 -31.43 -1.09 -7.36
C GLY A 542 -30.32 -0.23 -6.72
N SER A 543 -30.71 0.62 -5.77
CA SER A 543 -29.81 1.41 -4.95
C SER A 543 -29.66 0.85 -3.51
N TRP A 544 -30.24 -0.33 -3.26
CA TRP A 544 -30.40 -0.87 -1.92
C TRP A 544 -29.55 -2.11 -1.62
N LEU A 545 -29.05 -2.82 -2.63
CA LEU A 545 -28.17 -3.98 -2.42
C LEU A 545 -26.95 -3.90 -3.33
N TYR A 546 -25.78 -4.07 -2.75
CA TYR A 546 -24.50 -4.39 -3.42
C TYR A 546 -23.94 -5.67 -2.83
N PHE A 547 -23.42 -6.55 -3.66
CA PHE A 547 -22.80 -7.78 -3.23
C PHE A 547 -21.66 -8.20 -4.16
N ASP A 548 -20.68 -8.90 -3.60
CA ASP A 548 -19.63 -9.61 -4.33
C ASP A 548 -19.22 -10.83 -3.49
N ALA A 549 -19.41 -12.03 -4.02
CA ALA A 549 -19.04 -13.29 -3.39
C ALA A 549 -18.17 -14.11 -4.35
N SER A 550 -17.05 -14.62 -3.88
CA SER A 550 -16.12 -15.40 -4.69
C SER A 550 -15.42 -16.51 -3.93
N ALA A 551 -15.08 -17.58 -4.63
CA ALA A 551 -14.07 -18.54 -4.24
C ALA A 551 -12.75 -18.19 -4.94
N PHE A 552 -11.62 -18.47 -4.27
CA PHE A 552 -10.30 -18.24 -4.82
C PHE A 552 -9.36 -19.42 -4.54
N PHE A 553 -8.36 -19.55 -5.41
CA PHE A 553 -7.23 -20.45 -5.23
C PHE A 553 -5.95 -19.73 -5.65
N LEU A 554 -4.91 -19.76 -4.79
CA LEU A 554 -3.59 -19.20 -5.03
C LEU A 554 -2.55 -20.31 -4.83
N GLN A 555 -1.78 -20.61 -5.86
CA GLN A 555 -0.62 -21.46 -5.82
C GLN A 555 0.64 -20.61 -5.80
N TYR A 556 1.48 -20.82 -4.80
CA TYR A 556 2.76 -20.11 -4.63
C TYR A 556 3.89 -21.13 -4.61
N ASN A 557 4.63 -21.24 -5.71
CA ASN A 557 5.74 -22.18 -5.88
C ASN A 557 7.09 -21.48 -5.70
N ASN A 558 8.12 -22.26 -5.43
CA ASN A 558 9.49 -21.81 -5.27
C ASN A 558 9.63 -20.72 -4.19
N ARG A 559 9.00 -20.90 -3.03
CA ARG A 559 9.22 -20.02 -1.89
C ARG A 559 10.70 -19.97 -1.56
N ILE A 560 11.23 -18.77 -1.42
CA ILE A 560 12.62 -18.54 -1.04
C ILE A 560 12.71 -18.55 0.50
N GLY A 561 13.70 -19.27 1.02
CA GLY A 561 13.97 -19.38 2.44
C GLY A 561 15.39 -19.83 2.69
N THR A 562 15.72 -20.13 3.94
CA THR A 562 17.08 -20.51 4.35
C THR A 562 17.06 -21.87 5.02
N ILE A 563 17.98 -22.76 4.61
CA ILE A 563 18.23 -24.07 5.22
C ILE A 563 19.67 -24.13 5.72
N ILE A 564 19.95 -24.96 6.73
CA ILE A 564 21.31 -25.20 7.21
C ILE A 564 21.90 -26.39 6.43
N GLN A 565 23.13 -26.23 5.98
CA GLN A 565 23.90 -27.30 5.34
C GLN A 565 25.27 -27.43 6.00
N GLN A 566 25.94 -28.56 5.75
CA GLN A 566 27.29 -28.84 6.26
C GLN A 566 28.26 -28.97 5.09
N ARG A 567 29.41 -28.31 5.16
CA ARG A 567 30.52 -28.44 4.22
C ARG A 567 31.29 -29.72 4.45
N ALA A 568 32.11 -30.08 3.47
CA ALA A 568 32.99 -31.27 3.54
C ALA A 568 33.98 -31.21 4.73
N ASP A 569 34.33 -30.03 5.20
CA ASP A 569 35.19 -29.81 6.38
C ASP A 569 34.45 -29.92 7.73
N GLY A 570 33.14 -30.25 7.70
CA GLY A 570 32.30 -30.35 8.89
C GLY A 570 31.70 -29.03 9.38
N SER A 571 32.07 -27.87 8.80
CA SER A 571 31.49 -26.58 9.18
C SER A 571 30.06 -26.43 8.68
N PHE A 572 29.22 -25.69 9.42
CA PHE A 572 27.83 -25.43 9.03
C PHE A 572 27.68 -24.05 8.39
N TYR A 573 26.77 -23.94 7.42
CA TYR A 573 26.41 -22.69 6.77
C TYR A 573 24.91 -22.64 6.46
N ASN A 574 24.38 -21.45 6.31
CA ASN A 574 23.02 -21.22 5.87
C ASN A 574 22.97 -21.06 4.35
N LEU A 575 22.16 -21.85 3.67
CA LEU A 575 21.93 -21.74 2.24
C LEU A 575 20.57 -21.08 1.97
N THR A 576 20.56 -19.92 1.31
CA THR A 576 19.35 -19.32 0.76
C THR A 576 18.99 -20.01 -0.53
N THR A 577 17.85 -20.68 -0.59
CA THR A 577 17.39 -21.50 -1.71
C THR A 577 15.87 -21.51 -1.81
N ASN A 578 15.31 -22.17 -2.83
CA ASN A 578 13.89 -22.42 -2.92
C ASN A 578 13.51 -23.61 -2.01
N VAL A 579 12.77 -23.30 -0.94
CA VAL A 579 12.51 -24.26 0.15
C VAL A 579 11.16 -24.99 0.04
N GLY A 580 10.25 -24.52 -0.80
CA GLY A 580 8.96 -25.19 -0.93
C GLY A 580 7.87 -24.42 -1.63
N ASN A 581 6.65 -24.92 -1.47
CA ASN A 581 5.45 -24.41 -2.10
C ASN A 581 4.34 -24.21 -1.06
N SER A 582 3.41 -23.30 -1.33
CA SER A 582 2.21 -23.14 -0.51
C SER A 582 0.95 -22.98 -1.37
N ARG A 583 -0.18 -23.28 -0.77
CA ARG A 583 -1.51 -23.13 -1.37
C ARG A 583 -2.41 -22.37 -0.43
N SER A 584 -3.10 -21.36 -0.98
CA SER A 584 -4.17 -20.66 -0.29
C SER A 584 -5.46 -20.84 -1.05
N LYS A 585 -6.51 -21.27 -0.36
CA LYS A 585 -7.86 -21.41 -0.93
C LYS A 585 -8.86 -20.82 0.04
N GLY A 586 -9.97 -20.30 -0.48
CA GLY A 586 -10.94 -19.71 0.41
C GLY A 586 -12.13 -19.08 -0.29
N LEU A 587 -12.91 -18.40 0.55
CA LEU A 587 -14.11 -17.67 0.16
C LEU A 587 -13.98 -16.22 0.59
N GLU A 588 -14.47 -15.31 -0.22
CA GLU A 588 -14.50 -13.87 0.04
C GLU A 588 -15.88 -13.34 -0.31
N ALA A 589 -16.54 -12.65 0.62
CA ALA A 589 -17.85 -12.09 0.39
C ALA A 589 -18.00 -10.69 1.02
N VAL A 590 -18.70 -9.80 0.34
CA VAL A 590 -19.18 -8.53 0.87
C VAL A 590 -20.62 -8.32 0.45
N VAL A 591 -21.42 -7.83 1.39
CA VAL A 591 -22.81 -7.41 1.17
C VAL A 591 -22.98 -6.03 1.80
N GLU A 592 -23.56 -5.08 1.06
CA GLU A 592 -24.05 -3.82 1.59
C GLU A 592 -25.55 -3.72 1.28
N PHE A 593 -26.36 -3.54 2.31
CA PHE A 593 -27.81 -3.54 2.23
C PHE A 593 -28.40 -2.28 2.88
N SER A 594 -29.30 -1.59 2.16
CA SER A 594 -30.09 -0.47 2.69
C SER A 594 -31.56 -0.88 2.86
N PRO A 595 -31.99 -1.29 4.06
CA PRO A 595 -33.38 -1.68 4.31
C PRO A 595 -34.36 -0.54 4.06
N VAL A 596 -33.97 0.70 4.36
CA VAL A 596 -34.84 1.86 4.14
C VAL A 596 -35.12 2.06 2.65
N LYS A 597 -34.11 1.93 1.80
CA LYS A 597 -34.30 2.05 0.35
C LYS A 597 -35.05 0.86 -0.25
N ALA A 598 -34.88 -0.34 0.33
CA ALA A 598 -35.55 -1.54 -0.14
C ALA A 598 -37.05 -1.54 0.19
N PHE A 599 -37.41 -1.21 1.43
CA PHE A 599 -38.76 -1.38 1.94
C PHE A 599 -39.56 -0.07 2.12
N LEU A 600 -38.85 1.04 2.33
CA LEU A 600 -39.44 2.36 2.60
C LEU A 600 -38.81 3.44 1.71
N PRO A 601 -38.82 3.30 0.35
CA PRO A 601 -38.06 4.17 -0.56
C PRO A 601 -38.48 5.66 -0.50
N LYS A 602 -39.71 5.94 0.00
CA LYS A 602 -40.23 7.29 0.18
C LYS A 602 -40.02 7.83 1.60
N SER A 603 -39.31 7.10 2.47
CA SER A 603 -39.04 7.50 3.85
C SER A 603 -38.30 8.83 3.92
N LYS A 604 -38.73 9.69 4.83
CA LYS A 604 -38.06 10.97 5.16
C LYS A 604 -37.13 10.86 6.37
N TRP A 605 -36.97 9.66 6.94
CA TRP A 605 -36.24 9.40 8.19
C TRP A 605 -34.74 9.12 8.00
N GLY A 606 -34.24 9.34 6.77
CA GLY A 606 -32.86 9.08 6.45
C GLY A 606 -32.64 7.69 5.81
N ASP A 607 -31.38 7.28 5.70
CA ASP A 607 -30.94 6.01 5.14
C ASP A 607 -30.13 5.22 6.19
N VAL A 608 -30.40 3.93 6.28
CA VAL A 608 -29.62 2.97 7.08
C VAL A 608 -28.91 2.04 6.09
N ARG A 609 -27.59 1.90 6.23
CA ARG A 609 -26.81 0.93 5.50
C ARG A 609 -26.15 -0.04 6.43
N LEU A 610 -26.36 -1.29 6.19
CA LEU A 610 -25.70 -2.40 6.84
C LEU A 610 -24.66 -2.95 5.89
N PHE A 611 -23.48 -3.30 6.38
CA PHE A 611 -22.54 -4.08 5.60
C PHE A 611 -21.99 -5.25 6.41
N ALA A 612 -21.63 -6.31 5.70
CA ALA A 612 -20.84 -7.41 6.21
C ALA A 612 -19.80 -7.79 5.14
N SER A 613 -18.56 -7.95 5.57
CA SER A 613 -17.43 -8.40 4.75
C SER A 613 -16.79 -9.58 5.46
N TYR A 614 -16.74 -10.73 4.81
CA TYR A 614 -16.20 -11.96 5.37
C TYR A 614 -15.21 -12.60 4.44
N SER A 615 -14.15 -13.17 5.00
CA SER A 615 -13.27 -14.08 4.29
C SER A 615 -12.90 -15.29 5.14
N TYR A 616 -12.89 -16.45 4.49
CA TYR A 616 -12.26 -17.66 4.95
C TYR A 616 -11.04 -17.94 4.09
N THR A 617 -9.86 -18.12 4.69
CA THR A 617 -8.59 -18.30 3.98
C THR A 617 -7.80 -19.44 4.61
N GLU A 618 -7.78 -20.60 3.98
CA GLU A 618 -6.90 -21.71 4.35
C GLU A 618 -5.60 -21.62 3.55
N ALA A 619 -4.55 -21.07 4.16
CA ALA A 619 -3.21 -20.97 3.59
C ALA A 619 -2.29 -22.00 4.26
N LYS A 620 -1.78 -22.98 3.51
CA LYS A 620 -0.94 -24.07 4.03
C LYS A 620 0.26 -24.32 3.14
N TYR A 621 1.35 -24.76 3.73
CA TYR A 621 2.47 -25.32 3.01
C TYR A 621 2.09 -26.64 2.36
N ALA A 622 2.36 -26.77 1.05
CA ALA A 622 2.17 -28.00 0.30
C ALA A 622 3.43 -28.87 0.35
N SER A 623 4.59 -28.24 0.29
CA SER A 623 5.90 -28.82 0.56
C SER A 623 6.79 -27.71 1.11
N PHE A 624 7.46 -27.95 2.21
CA PHE A 624 8.38 -26.99 2.81
C PHE A 624 9.39 -27.76 3.67
N GLU A 625 10.62 -27.83 3.20
CA GLU A 625 11.72 -28.46 3.92
C GLU A 625 12.44 -27.45 4.77
N VAL A 626 12.62 -27.76 6.03
CA VAL A 626 13.46 -26.99 6.97
C VAL A 626 14.54 -27.92 7.49
N VAL A 627 15.78 -27.43 7.47
CA VAL A 627 16.93 -28.14 8.04
C VAL A 627 17.43 -27.33 9.23
N GLN A 628 17.40 -27.92 10.40
CA GLN A 628 17.85 -27.29 11.64
C GLN A 628 19.01 -28.06 12.23
N ARG A 629 19.91 -27.35 12.92
CA ARG A 629 21.00 -27.99 13.67
C ARG A 629 20.52 -28.28 15.09
N VAL A 630 20.63 -29.55 15.51
CA VAL A 630 20.38 -29.98 16.87
C VAL A 630 21.66 -30.64 17.39
N GLY A 631 22.43 -29.92 18.20
CA GLY A 631 23.80 -30.32 18.56
C GLY A 631 24.73 -30.30 17.34
N ASN A 632 25.29 -31.46 16.98
CA ASN A 632 26.11 -31.61 15.77
C ASN A 632 25.37 -32.28 14.60
N ASP A 633 24.07 -32.57 14.75
CA ASP A 633 23.28 -33.25 13.72
C ASP A 633 22.42 -32.26 12.96
N LEU A 634 22.21 -32.54 11.67
CA LEU A 634 21.22 -31.86 10.85
C LEU A 634 19.90 -32.61 10.89
N VAL A 635 18.89 -32.01 11.46
CA VAL A 635 17.53 -32.55 11.52
C VAL A 635 16.70 -31.90 10.40
N LYS A 636 16.24 -32.74 9.47
CA LYS A 636 15.30 -32.34 8.43
C LYS A 636 13.87 -32.50 8.94
N SER A 637 13.05 -31.47 8.76
CA SER A 637 11.62 -31.53 9.03
C SER A 637 10.83 -31.00 7.82
N ASN A 638 9.71 -31.65 7.54
CA ASN A 638 8.79 -31.21 6.51
C ASN A 638 7.60 -30.51 7.15
N LEU A 639 7.39 -29.23 6.80
CA LEU A 639 6.30 -28.42 7.30
C LEU A 639 5.01 -28.55 6.45
N SER A 640 4.92 -29.52 5.56
CA SER A 640 3.72 -29.78 4.76
C SER A 640 2.47 -29.89 5.65
N GLY A 641 1.39 -29.23 5.28
CA GLY A 641 0.14 -29.18 6.03
C GLY A 641 0.09 -28.10 7.13
N LYS A 642 1.20 -27.52 7.56
CA LYS A 642 1.21 -26.39 8.49
C LYS A 642 0.69 -25.12 7.83
N TYR A 643 0.10 -24.23 8.62
CA TYR A 643 -0.39 -22.94 8.16
C TYR A 643 0.76 -22.00 7.79
N VAL A 644 0.56 -21.22 6.74
CA VAL A 644 1.46 -20.12 6.37
C VAL A 644 1.38 -19.06 7.46
N GLU A 645 2.53 -18.47 7.79
CA GLU A 645 2.64 -17.44 8.82
C GLU A 645 1.85 -16.16 8.46
N ASN A 646 1.35 -15.48 9.49
CA ASN A 646 0.58 -14.23 9.40
C ASN A 646 -0.72 -14.33 8.57
N ALA A 647 -1.27 -15.52 8.43
CA ALA A 647 -2.47 -15.83 7.65
C ALA A 647 -3.63 -16.23 8.57
N PRO A 648 -4.47 -15.27 9.04
CA PRO A 648 -5.65 -15.61 9.84
C PRO A 648 -6.66 -16.37 8.98
N LEU A 649 -7.30 -17.39 9.60
CA LEU A 649 -8.26 -18.24 8.91
C LEU A 649 -9.54 -17.49 8.57
N ASN A 650 -10.06 -16.69 9.50
CA ASN A 650 -11.29 -15.94 9.35
C ASN A 650 -11.04 -14.44 9.60
N ILE A 651 -11.60 -13.61 8.73
CA ILE A 651 -11.70 -12.16 8.93
C ILE A 651 -13.15 -11.76 8.69
N LEU A 652 -13.80 -11.18 9.70
CA LEU A 652 -15.16 -10.67 9.61
C LEU A 652 -15.17 -9.18 9.95
N ARG A 653 -15.77 -8.37 9.09
CA ARG A 653 -16.05 -6.97 9.38
C ARG A 653 -17.51 -6.70 9.10
N ALA A 654 -18.15 -6.01 10.01
CA ALA A 654 -19.54 -5.63 9.87
C ALA A 654 -19.75 -4.20 10.38
N GLY A 655 -20.76 -3.53 9.87
CA GLY A 655 -21.06 -2.19 10.35
C GLY A 655 -22.42 -1.70 9.90
N LEU A 656 -22.82 -0.62 10.56
CA LEU A 656 -24.04 0.11 10.31
C LEU A 656 -23.71 1.59 10.13
N THR A 657 -24.24 2.19 9.07
CA THR A 657 -24.17 3.64 8.85
C THR A 657 -25.58 4.19 8.77
N TYR A 658 -25.91 5.13 9.65
CA TYR A 658 -27.13 5.94 9.54
C TYR A 658 -26.77 7.29 8.94
N THR A 659 -27.59 7.75 7.98
CA THR A 659 -27.44 9.07 7.36
C THR A 659 -28.78 9.81 7.31
N TYR A 660 -28.78 11.04 7.79
CA TYR A 660 -29.96 11.90 7.73
C TYR A 660 -29.55 13.35 7.48
N LYS A 661 -29.99 13.94 6.35
CA LYS A 661 -29.56 15.29 5.94
C LYS A 661 -28.03 15.41 5.96
N GLY A 662 -27.47 16.36 6.70
CA GLY A 662 -26.02 16.53 6.86
C GLY A 662 -25.36 15.60 7.89
N PHE A 663 -26.12 14.84 8.67
CA PHE A 663 -25.62 13.96 9.73
C PHE A 663 -25.33 12.55 9.23
N SER A 664 -24.25 11.95 9.71
CA SER A 664 -24.00 10.51 9.60
C SER A 664 -23.37 9.96 10.88
N ALA A 665 -23.75 8.74 11.24
CA ALA A 665 -23.16 7.96 12.32
C ALA A 665 -22.84 6.56 11.80
N THR A 666 -21.62 6.08 12.06
CA THR A 666 -21.16 4.75 11.64
C THR A 666 -20.61 4.01 12.84
N GLY A 667 -21.09 2.79 13.08
CA GLY A 667 -20.46 1.81 13.95
C GLY A 667 -19.91 0.67 13.12
N GLN A 668 -18.68 0.25 13.40
CA GLN A 668 -18.07 -0.91 12.74
C GLN A 668 -17.43 -1.85 13.76
N LEU A 669 -17.46 -3.14 13.43
CA LEU A 669 -16.81 -4.22 14.15
C LEU A 669 -15.83 -4.93 13.22
N SER A 670 -14.64 -5.27 13.71
CA SER A 670 -13.66 -6.06 13.01
C SER A 670 -13.19 -7.21 13.89
N TYR A 671 -13.42 -8.45 13.46
CA TYR A 671 -12.90 -9.67 14.04
C TYR A 671 -11.83 -10.24 13.12
N VAL A 672 -10.68 -10.60 13.66
CA VAL A 672 -9.59 -11.30 12.99
C VAL A 672 -9.22 -12.52 13.82
N ASP A 673 -9.19 -13.67 13.19
CA ASP A 673 -8.85 -14.94 13.81
C ASP A 673 -7.37 -15.00 14.20
N LYS A 674 -7.01 -16.01 15.03
CA LYS A 674 -5.61 -16.25 15.37
C LYS A 674 -4.77 -16.56 14.12
N ALA A 675 -3.49 -16.20 14.18
CA ALA A 675 -2.50 -16.57 13.18
C ALA A 675 -1.19 -17.01 13.85
N TYR A 676 -0.34 -17.69 13.10
CA TYR A 676 1.01 -18.03 13.56
C TYR A 676 2.02 -17.02 13.01
N SER A 677 3.02 -16.68 13.80
CA SER A 677 4.08 -15.76 13.37
C SER A 677 5.22 -16.45 12.61
N ASP A 678 5.26 -17.76 12.63
CA ASP A 678 6.32 -18.58 12.04
C ASP A 678 5.78 -19.85 11.36
N ALA A 679 6.55 -20.40 10.44
CA ALA A 679 6.19 -21.56 9.63
C ALA A 679 6.06 -22.87 10.43
N ASN A 680 6.67 -22.96 11.63
CA ASN A 680 6.52 -24.11 12.52
C ASN A 680 5.17 -24.15 13.21
N ASN A 681 4.37 -23.08 13.10
CA ASN A 681 3.11 -22.88 13.82
C ASN A 681 3.31 -23.02 15.35
N THR A 682 4.30 -22.31 15.86
CA THR A 682 4.63 -22.32 17.30
C THR A 682 3.43 -21.83 18.10
N GLU A 683 2.90 -22.68 18.99
CA GLU A 683 1.75 -22.34 19.85
C GLU A 683 2.20 -21.54 21.07
N THR A 684 3.19 -22.05 21.81
CA THR A 684 3.73 -21.37 22.98
C THR A 684 4.70 -20.28 22.58
N PRO A 685 4.45 -19.01 22.97
CA PRO A 685 5.36 -17.93 22.62
C PRO A 685 6.78 -18.15 23.13
N THR A 686 7.76 -17.83 22.28
CA THR A 686 9.16 -17.82 22.70
C THR A 686 9.43 -16.73 23.75
N ALA A 687 10.38 -16.96 24.66
CA ALA A 687 10.69 -16.03 25.75
C ALA A 687 11.04 -14.60 25.26
N ASN A 688 11.56 -14.47 24.04
CA ASN A 688 11.88 -13.18 23.40
C ASN A 688 10.69 -12.55 22.64
N GLY A 689 9.50 -13.17 22.65
CA GLY A 689 8.30 -12.66 21.99
C GLY A 689 8.32 -12.69 20.46
N GLN A 690 9.38 -13.24 19.83
CA GLN A 690 9.55 -13.18 18.37
C GLN A 690 8.67 -14.20 17.62
N ASN A 691 8.50 -15.38 18.17
CA ASN A 691 7.69 -16.45 17.60
C ASN A 691 6.53 -16.83 18.53
N GLY A 692 5.45 -17.34 17.97
CA GLY A 692 4.27 -17.81 18.70
C GLY A 692 2.99 -17.37 18.05
N VAL A 693 1.89 -17.72 18.67
CA VAL A 693 0.54 -17.31 18.22
C VAL A 693 0.37 -15.80 18.28
N ILE A 694 -0.23 -15.23 17.26
CA ILE A 694 -0.89 -13.92 17.27
C ILE A 694 -2.35 -14.20 17.60
N PRO A 695 -2.85 -13.84 18.82
CA PRO A 695 -4.20 -14.17 19.25
C PRO A 695 -5.28 -13.53 18.37
N ALA A 696 -6.46 -14.14 18.33
CA ALA A 696 -7.64 -13.55 17.73
C ALA A 696 -8.03 -12.26 18.50
N TYR A 697 -8.56 -11.28 17.77
CA TYR A 697 -8.99 -10.02 18.37
C TYR A 697 -10.26 -9.46 17.71
N THR A 698 -10.99 -8.67 18.50
CA THR A 698 -12.19 -7.97 18.04
C THR A 698 -12.12 -6.51 18.43
N ILE A 699 -12.37 -5.61 17.47
CA ILE A 699 -12.27 -4.16 17.64
C ILE A 699 -13.55 -3.51 17.13
N GLY A 700 -14.12 -2.62 17.95
CA GLY A 700 -15.21 -1.76 17.56
C GLY A 700 -14.77 -0.31 17.38
N ASP A 701 -15.34 0.39 16.40
CA ASP A 701 -15.09 1.80 16.13
C ASP A 701 -16.42 2.55 15.97
N LEU A 702 -16.45 3.82 16.38
CA LEU A 702 -17.55 4.74 16.15
C LEU A 702 -17.06 5.98 15.42
N PHE A 703 -17.81 6.43 14.45
CA PHE A 703 -17.54 7.63 13.68
C PHE A 703 -18.81 8.45 13.49
N PHE A 704 -18.70 9.75 13.68
CA PHE A 704 -19.76 10.72 13.47
C PHE A 704 -19.31 11.81 12.54
N SER A 705 -20.19 12.28 11.66
CA SER A 705 -19.95 13.50 10.89
C SER A 705 -21.25 14.31 10.76
N TYR A 706 -21.11 15.64 10.77
CA TYR A 706 -22.18 16.57 10.55
C TYR A 706 -21.73 17.70 9.66
N SER A 707 -22.32 17.80 8.48
CA SER A 707 -22.12 18.91 7.54
C SER A 707 -23.28 19.89 7.74
N PHE A 708 -22.96 21.03 8.35
CA PHE A 708 -23.93 22.11 8.49
C PHE A 708 -23.45 23.30 7.68
N ALA A 709 -24.43 24.01 7.09
CA ALA A 709 -24.13 24.89 5.98
C ALA A 709 -23.34 24.15 4.86
N LYS A 710 -23.24 24.75 3.70
CA LYS A 710 -22.58 24.12 2.54
C LYS A 710 -21.06 23.93 2.72
N TYR A 711 -20.46 24.58 3.70
CA TYR A 711 -19.03 24.84 3.77
C TYR A 711 -18.32 24.22 4.97
N ILE A 712 -19.03 23.79 6.02
CA ILE A 712 -18.42 23.35 7.27
C ILE A 712 -18.85 21.91 7.58
N THR A 713 -17.89 21.06 7.92
CA THR A 713 -18.11 19.69 8.34
C THR A 713 -17.39 19.42 9.67
N LEU A 714 -18.13 18.94 10.65
CA LEU A 714 -17.58 18.41 11.90
C LEU A 714 -17.48 16.89 11.80
N LYS A 715 -16.38 16.32 12.28
CA LYS A 715 -16.16 14.88 12.36
C LYS A 715 -15.64 14.54 13.75
N ALA A 716 -16.12 13.44 14.33
CA ALA A 716 -15.63 12.92 15.60
C ALA A 716 -15.65 11.40 15.56
N GLY A 717 -14.79 10.76 16.33
CA GLY A 717 -14.81 9.31 16.40
C GLY A 717 -14.03 8.75 17.56
N VAL A 718 -14.31 7.47 17.82
CA VAL A 718 -13.62 6.64 18.80
C VAL A 718 -13.12 5.40 18.07
N ASN A 719 -11.80 5.23 18.01
CA ASN A 719 -11.17 4.01 17.53
C ASN A 719 -10.95 3.08 18.72
N ASN A 720 -11.11 1.76 18.51
CA ASN A 720 -10.97 0.74 19.53
C ASN A 720 -11.85 1.05 20.76
N LEU A 721 -13.15 1.13 20.55
CA LEU A 721 -14.15 1.55 21.56
C LEU A 721 -14.04 0.73 22.85
N THR A 722 -13.78 -0.57 22.74
CA THR A 722 -13.69 -1.51 23.87
C THR A 722 -12.35 -1.43 24.61
N ASN A 723 -11.39 -0.65 24.10
CA ASN A 723 -10.01 -0.58 24.56
C ASN A 723 -9.34 -1.97 24.59
N ALA A 724 -9.59 -2.77 23.54
CA ALA A 724 -8.99 -4.10 23.42
C ALA A 724 -7.46 -3.97 23.33
N MET A 725 -6.76 -4.77 24.14
CA MET A 725 -5.32 -4.88 24.10
C MET A 725 -4.94 -6.01 23.14
N TYR A 726 -4.33 -5.68 22.02
CA TYR A 726 -4.00 -6.62 20.96
C TYR A 726 -2.72 -6.23 20.22
N PHE A 727 -2.23 -7.17 19.45
CA PHE A 727 -1.14 -6.94 18.50
C PHE A 727 -1.40 -7.72 17.22
N THR A 728 -0.86 -7.24 16.12
CA THR A 728 -1.08 -7.82 14.79
C THR A 728 0.19 -8.44 14.22
N ARG A 729 1.33 -8.29 14.91
CA ARG A 729 2.64 -8.68 14.38
C ARG A 729 3.59 -9.11 15.49
N ARG A 730 4.42 -10.13 15.20
CA ARG A 730 5.68 -10.42 15.87
C ARG A 730 6.82 -10.17 14.88
N ALA A 731 7.94 -9.63 15.35
CA ALA A 731 9.08 -9.26 14.50
C ALA A 731 10.38 -9.87 15.03
N GLY A 732 11.19 -10.41 14.13
CA GLY A 732 12.54 -10.92 14.44
C GLY A 732 13.61 -9.83 14.54
N GLY A 733 13.37 -8.68 13.90
CA GLY A 733 14.26 -7.52 13.83
C GLY A 733 13.50 -6.21 13.96
N TYR A 734 14.13 -5.12 13.52
CA TYR A 734 13.56 -3.77 13.58
C TYR A 734 12.15 -3.68 12.90
N PRO A 735 11.17 -3.00 13.50
CA PRO A 735 11.15 -2.17 14.72
C PRO A 735 11.07 -2.96 16.05
N GLY A 736 11.07 -4.30 15.99
CA GLY A 736 11.19 -5.19 17.15
C GLY A 736 12.63 -5.19 17.72
N PRO A 737 13.12 -6.37 18.11
CA PRO A 737 12.45 -7.68 18.10
C PRO A 737 11.29 -7.79 19.09
N GLY A 738 10.44 -8.82 18.92
CA GLY A 738 9.30 -9.13 19.80
C GLY A 738 7.94 -8.83 19.18
N LEU A 739 6.88 -8.92 19.98
CA LEU A 739 5.54 -8.53 19.53
C LEU A 739 5.37 -7.01 19.52
N LEU A 740 4.59 -6.51 18.57
CA LEU A 740 4.35 -5.08 18.36
C LEU A 740 2.89 -4.75 18.67
N PRO A 741 2.61 -4.07 19.81
CA PRO A 741 1.26 -3.68 20.18
C PRO A 741 0.61 -2.74 19.16
N ALA A 742 -0.67 -2.91 18.98
CA ALA A 742 -1.53 -1.92 18.32
C ALA A 742 -2.04 -0.90 19.34
N ASP A 743 -2.47 0.27 18.86
CA ASP A 743 -2.94 1.34 19.72
C ASP A 743 -4.21 0.95 20.48
N GLY A 744 -4.29 1.34 21.74
CA GLY A 744 -5.51 1.28 22.53
C GLY A 744 -6.56 2.29 22.06
N ARG A 745 -7.63 2.44 22.87
CA ARG A 745 -8.70 3.38 22.57
C ARG A 745 -8.18 4.80 22.41
N ASN A 746 -8.57 5.43 21.31
CA ASN A 746 -8.27 6.83 21.02
C ASN A 746 -9.49 7.55 20.42
N VAL A 747 -9.54 8.84 20.65
CA VAL A 747 -10.62 9.71 20.18
C VAL A 747 -10.05 10.81 19.31
N PHE A 748 -10.86 11.34 18.40
CA PHE A 748 -10.50 12.51 17.61
C PHE A 748 -11.72 13.40 17.34
N LEU A 749 -11.43 14.67 17.14
CA LEU A 749 -12.35 15.69 16.68
C LEU A 749 -11.73 16.46 15.52
N SER A 750 -12.51 16.67 14.46
CA SER A 750 -12.05 17.37 13.25
C SER A 750 -13.08 18.40 12.80
N VAL A 751 -12.58 19.56 12.40
CA VAL A 751 -13.37 20.62 11.75
C VAL A 751 -12.81 20.82 10.35
N GLY A 752 -13.67 20.67 9.36
CA GLY A 752 -13.35 20.92 7.94
C GLY A 752 -14.13 22.10 7.41
N ALA A 753 -13.48 22.93 6.62
CA ALA A 753 -14.10 24.03 5.89
C ALA A 753 -13.70 23.94 4.41
N LYS A 754 -14.65 24.21 3.50
CA LYS A 754 -14.45 24.13 2.05
C LYS A 754 -15.20 25.29 1.36
N PHE A 755 -14.48 26.19 0.69
CA PHE A 755 -14.99 27.43 0.11
C PHE A 755 -14.82 27.53 -1.40
#